data_3f232f62fc146474a7230e23dd5f6ecb
#
_entry.id   3f232f62fc146474a7230e23dd5f6ecb
#
_cell.length_a   1.000
_cell.length_b   1.000
_cell.length_c   1.000
_cell.angle_alpha   90.00
_cell.angle_beta   90.00
_cell.angle_gamma   90.00
#
_symmetry.space_group_name_H-M   'P 1'
#
loop_
_entity.id
_entity.type
_entity.pdbx_description
1 polymer ?
#
loop_
_entity_poly.entity_id
_entity_poly.type
_entity_poly.pdbx_seq_one_letter_code
_entity_poly.pdbx_strand_id
1 'polypeptide(L)'
;MPKISLRWPMFLIVSALVIVAAMVRTQARPRSAASPQAGEPTPAGAGEISGVVTSAKGPEAGVWVVAETKDLGTKFVKIVVTDEQGRYMLPDLPKANYKVWVRGYGLVDSQPVDAMSGKTLPLTAMVAPDARAAAQYYPADYWYSLARVPSRDEFPGTGAQGNGINPKMKTQADWVWQMKAGCETCHQIGDKATREIEPQLGSFPTTLAAWDYRVQVGQDGSGMNASMNNYGRQRGLGMLADWTERIKNGELPPAPPRPQGIERNIVLALWEWGTPATFAHDELTTDKRHPTSNANGPLYGVDWGNDDFLMVDPVEHTASRIRLPVREEGIPPGKMQSMPEPSPYWGSELYWFDPVTATNMAIDSKGRVWMPARFRKAENQPAFCKEGSNNQYAKMQPIDKGWREMEFYDPKTRKFTMVDTCFDNHHVTISDDDVVYGSGSRTGNVGWVDIKVWDATGDPQKAQGWCGGYFDVNGNGKYDPDVDKKVTVFGAYGVSASPKDNSGWTAIPGVPGQIARIDRKTCVTEVYEPPFNSSYAPGKFSFGPRGIDVDTTGIVWTALAGSSEMASFDRTKCKIKTGPAIMDGQHCPEGWTMYPTPGPKFRDTDIPVDYHYYNWVDRYDTLGLGNNTPLTNGTGSDSLLALNPGTGKYVTMRVPYPMGFYQRGMDGRIDDPKTGWKGRGIYADYGPNAAWHIEPVGKTARSNIVKFQIRPDPLAK
;
A
#
# COMPACT_ATOMS: atom_id res chain seq x y z
N MET A 1 75.49 -11.90 20.01
CA MET A 1 76.82 -11.33 19.75
C MET A 1 76.88 -10.87 18.31
N PRO A 2 77.59 -9.80 18.06
CA PRO A 2 77.36 -8.38 18.31
C PRO A 2 77.19 -7.62 16.98
N LYS A 3 76.87 -6.37 16.84
CA LYS A 3 77.49 -5.14 17.33
C LYS A 3 76.57 -3.93 17.08
N ILE A 4 76.58 -3.09 18.05
CA ILE A 4 76.24 -1.70 18.14
C ILE A 4 77.02 -0.81 17.17
N SER A 5 76.40 0.25 16.61
CA SER A 5 77.10 1.55 16.47
C SER A 5 76.11 2.69 16.47
N LEU A 6 76.27 3.45 17.48
CA LEU A 6 75.81 4.77 17.86
C LEU A 6 76.57 5.85 17.05
N ARG A 7 75.92 6.90 16.54
CA ARG A 7 76.48 8.23 16.35
C ARG A 7 75.45 9.35 16.35
N TRP A 8 75.51 10.15 17.38
CA TRP A 8 75.16 11.56 17.49
C TRP A 8 76.48 12.38 17.33
N PRO A 9 76.51 13.76 17.24
CA PRO A 9 75.52 14.82 17.33
C PRO A 9 75.73 15.96 16.31
N MET A 10 74.89 17.03 16.34
CA MET A 10 75.37 18.41 16.39
C MET A 10 74.23 19.41 16.64
N PHE A 11 74.42 20.17 17.70
CA PHE A 11 73.66 21.36 18.10
C PHE A 11 73.96 22.55 17.17
N LEU A 12 72.92 23.37 16.86
CA LEU A 12 73.06 24.78 16.54
C LEU A 12 71.95 25.56 17.21
N ILE A 13 72.38 26.41 18.19
CA ILE A 13 71.61 27.39 18.91
C ILE A 13 71.45 28.61 18.01
N VAL A 14 70.26 29.13 17.77
CA VAL A 14 70.02 30.48 17.26
C VAL A 14 69.01 31.17 18.16
N SER A 15 69.39 32.32 18.68
CA SER A 15 68.77 33.12 19.70
C SER A 15 67.40 33.69 19.35
N ALA A 16 66.45 33.59 20.27
CA ALA A 16 65.14 34.21 20.20
C ALA A 16 65.17 35.72 20.44
N LEU A 17 64.56 36.49 19.58
CA LEU A 17 64.07 37.84 19.83
C LEU A 17 62.58 37.79 20.20
N VAL A 18 62.24 38.15 21.41
CA VAL A 18 60.88 38.29 21.92
C VAL A 18 60.32 39.63 21.45
N ILE A 19 59.34 39.60 20.55
CA ILE A 19 58.46 40.74 20.25
C ILE A 19 57.12 40.44 20.91
N VAL A 20 56.76 41.13 21.98
CA VAL A 20 55.45 41.11 22.60
C VAL A 20 54.50 41.94 21.74
N ALA A 21 53.70 41.27 20.89
CA ALA A 21 52.58 41.92 20.23
C ALA A 21 51.31 41.63 21.04
N ALA A 22 50.75 42.69 21.62
CA ALA A 22 49.45 42.63 22.30
C ALA A 22 48.36 42.28 21.31
N MET A 23 47.91 41.01 21.31
CA MET A 23 46.70 40.61 20.55
C MET A 23 45.43 41.08 21.29
N VAL A 24 44.85 42.16 20.78
CA VAL A 24 43.48 42.55 21.09
C VAL A 24 42.58 41.42 20.52
N ARG A 25 42.08 40.54 21.39
CA ARG A 25 41.02 39.59 21.02
C ARG A 25 39.74 40.38 20.79
N THR A 26 39.45 40.75 19.55
CA THR A 26 38.10 41.06 19.11
C THR A 26 37.29 39.76 19.19
N GLN A 27 36.46 39.63 20.21
CA GLN A 27 35.40 38.61 20.24
C GLN A 27 34.50 38.88 19.05
N ALA A 28 34.63 38.06 18.04
CA ALA A 28 33.62 37.98 16.96
C ALA A 28 32.30 37.56 17.62
N ARG A 29 31.36 38.50 17.74
CA ARG A 29 29.96 38.16 18.04
C ARG A 29 29.52 37.09 17.04
N PRO A 30 28.85 35.99 17.48
CA PRO A 30 28.27 35.06 16.54
C PRO A 30 27.34 35.88 15.64
N ARG A 31 27.59 35.87 14.34
CA ARG A 31 26.65 36.37 13.35
C ARG A 31 25.35 35.58 13.59
N SER A 32 24.32 36.26 14.05
CA SER A 32 22.95 35.77 13.97
C SER A 32 22.77 35.29 12.55
N ALA A 33 22.44 33.98 12.36
CA ALA A 33 22.08 33.46 11.05
C ALA A 33 20.90 34.33 10.58
N ALA A 34 21.10 35.04 9.47
CA ALA A 34 20.02 35.81 8.87
C ALA A 34 18.85 34.83 8.61
N SER A 35 17.67 35.21 9.08
CA SER A 35 16.48 34.45 8.78
C SER A 35 16.36 34.29 7.25
N PRO A 36 16.04 33.11 6.74
CA PRO A 36 15.88 32.93 5.30
C PRO A 36 14.90 33.96 4.75
N GLN A 37 15.30 34.68 3.70
CA GLN A 37 14.46 35.67 3.07
C GLN A 37 13.44 34.93 2.16
N ALA A 38 12.17 35.33 2.24
CA ALA A 38 11.14 34.79 1.37
C ALA A 38 11.50 35.06 -0.11
N GLY A 39 11.32 34.05 -0.97
CA GLY A 39 11.55 34.19 -2.40
C GLY A 39 10.50 35.06 -3.08
N GLU A 40 10.82 35.63 -4.23
CA GLU A 40 9.81 36.27 -5.06
C GLU A 40 8.89 35.19 -5.70
N PRO A 41 7.58 35.42 -5.75
CA PRO A 41 6.66 34.46 -6.39
C PRO A 41 6.90 34.38 -7.89
N THR A 42 6.88 33.18 -8.45
CA THR A 42 6.83 32.99 -9.90
C THR A 42 5.47 33.46 -10.40
N PRO A 43 5.37 34.30 -11.46
CA PRO A 43 4.08 34.71 -11.97
C PRO A 43 3.23 33.50 -12.44
N ALA A 44 1.94 33.51 -12.08
CA ALA A 44 1.00 32.49 -12.53
C ALA A 44 0.59 32.71 -13.98
N GLY A 45 0.58 31.60 -14.77
CA GLY A 45 -0.07 31.55 -16.08
C GLY A 45 -1.58 31.26 -15.97
N ALA A 46 -2.25 31.21 -17.10
CA ALA A 46 -3.65 30.83 -17.18
C ALA A 46 -3.84 29.41 -16.67
N GLY A 47 -4.50 28.91 -15.82
CA GLY A 47 -4.55 27.54 -15.30
C GLY A 47 -3.52 27.25 -14.21
N GLU A 48 -2.91 28.29 -13.62
CA GLU A 48 -1.94 28.15 -12.54
C GLU A 48 -2.36 29.01 -11.33
N ILE A 49 -1.98 28.60 -10.14
CA ILE A 49 -1.93 29.46 -8.94
C ILE A 49 -0.53 29.36 -8.37
N SER A 50 0.13 30.49 -8.14
CA SER A 50 1.47 30.53 -7.59
C SER A 50 1.55 31.47 -6.40
N GLY A 51 2.62 31.42 -5.64
CA GLY A 51 2.81 32.35 -4.53
C GLY A 51 3.96 31.95 -3.61
N VAL A 52 3.94 32.56 -2.44
CA VAL A 52 4.87 32.27 -1.35
C VAL A 52 4.08 32.01 -0.08
N VAL A 53 4.49 30.99 0.65
CA VAL A 53 3.97 30.66 1.99
C VAL A 53 4.93 31.21 3.03
N THR A 54 4.42 32.04 3.94
CA THR A 54 5.18 32.60 5.06
C THR A 54 4.45 32.38 6.38
N SER A 55 5.19 32.37 7.46
CA SER A 55 4.67 32.41 8.82
C SER A 55 5.40 33.48 9.64
N ALA A 56 5.10 33.61 10.91
CA ALA A 56 5.86 34.46 11.84
C ALA A 56 7.35 34.05 11.95
N LYS A 57 7.71 32.86 11.47
CA LYS A 57 9.10 32.36 11.47
C LYS A 57 9.84 32.61 10.15
N GLY A 58 9.16 33.18 9.14
CA GLY A 58 9.70 33.41 7.81
C GLY A 58 9.06 32.51 6.75
N PRO A 59 9.74 32.25 5.61
CA PRO A 59 9.25 31.36 4.56
C PRO A 59 9.12 29.92 5.05
N GLU A 60 8.04 29.25 4.66
CA GLU A 60 7.72 27.88 5.07
C GLU A 60 8.08 26.87 3.98
N ALA A 61 9.24 26.25 4.14
CA ALA A 61 9.73 25.22 3.22
C ALA A 61 9.15 23.84 3.53
N GLY A 62 8.88 23.05 2.47
CA GLY A 62 8.41 21.67 2.62
C GLY A 62 7.02 21.56 3.27
N VAL A 63 6.12 22.50 2.96
CA VAL A 63 4.72 22.46 3.40
C VAL A 63 3.82 22.27 2.18
N TRP A 64 2.66 21.66 2.40
CA TRP A 64 1.69 21.42 1.33
C TRP A 64 0.80 22.65 1.12
N VAL A 65 0.63 23.03 -0.14
CA VAL A 65 -0.38 23.97 -0.60
C VAL A 65 -1.48 23.18 -1.29
N VAL A 66 -2.67 23.28 -0.75
CA VAL A 66 -3.85 22.52 -1.15
C VAL A 66 -4.83 23.46 -1.82
N ALA A 67 -5.26 23.14 -3.05
CA ALA A 67 -6.32 23.84 -3.78
C ALA A 67 -7.48 22.88 -4.04
N GLU A 68 -8.64 23.17 -3.45
CA GLU A 68 -9.84 22.34 -3.55
C GLU A 68 -10.95 23.09 -4.28
N THR A 69 -11.70 22.39 -5.15
CA THR A 69 -12.92 22.91 -5.78
C THR A 69 -14.04 21.88 -5.81
N LYS A 70 -15.28 22.38 -5.77
CA LYS A 70 -16.52 21.62 -5.98
C LYS A 70 -17.28 22.12 -7.21
N ASP A 71 -16.70 23.01 -8.00
CA ASP A 71 -17.34 23.61 -9.17
C ASP A 71 -17.28 22.70 -10.40
N LEU A 72 -16.59 21.55 -10.31
CA LEU A 72 -16.47 20.56 -11.39
C LEU A 72 -17.52 19.45 -11.24
N GLY A 73 -17.56 18.50 -12.16
CA GLY A 73 -18.47 17.36 -12.12
C GLY A 73 -18.25 16.40 -10.94
N THR A 74 -17.04 16.43 -10.33
CA THR A 74 -16.77 15.85 -9.01
C THR A 74 -15.82 16.77 -8.24
N LYS A 75 -15.72 16.59 -6.92
CA LYS A 75 -14.75 17.33 -6.11
C LYS A 75 -13.35 17.02 -6.59
N PHE A 76 -12.56 18.07 -6.79
CA PHE A 76 -11.18 17.99 -7.25
C PHE A 76 -10.26 18.72 -6.29
N VAL A 77 -9.08 18.10 -6.03
CA VAL A 77 -8.04 18.70 -5.20
C VAL A 77 -6.70 18.61 -5.92
N LYS A 78 -5.95 19.71 -5.91
CA LYS A 78 -4.57 19.77 -6.37
C LYS A 78 -3.65 20.13 -5.22
N ILE A 79 -2.54 19.39 -5.07
CA ILE A 79 -1.61 19.61 -3.96
C ILE A 79 -0.19 19.69 -4.50
N VAL A 80 0.57 20.64 -3.99
CA VAL A 80 2.02 20.78 -4.25
C VAL A 80 2.75 21.05 -2.96
N VAL A 81 4.07 20.91 -2.99
CA VAL A 81 4.95 21.20 -1.87
C VAL A 81 5.74 22.46 -2.15
N THR A 82 5.97 23.31 -1.13
CA THR A 82 6.79 24.53 -1.25
C THR A 82 8.27 24.19 -1.36
N ASP A 83 9.00 25.03 -2.10
CA ASP A 83 10.45 25.01 -2.18
C ASP A 83 11.15 25.54 -0.91
N GLU A 84 12.46 25.70 -0.95
CA GLU A 84 13.27 26.16 0.21
C GLU A 84 13.00 27.61 0.60
N GLN A 85 12.48 28.44 -0.32
CA GLN A 85 12.10 29.82 -0.10
C GLN A 85 10.62 30.02 0.17
N GLY A 86 9.88 28.93 0.39
CA GLY A 86 8.44 28.94 0.63
C GLY A 86 7.60 29.18 -0.64
N ARG A 87 8.21 29.21 -1.83
CA ARG A 87 7.49 29.41 -3.09
C ARG A 87 6.75 28.15 -3.52
N TYR A 88 5.62 28.35 -4.19
CA TYR A 88 4.82 27.24 -4.74
C TYR A 88 4.24 27.57 -6.09
N MET A 89 3.92 26.53 -6.88
CA MET A 89 3.24 26.58 -8.14
C MET A 89 2.28 25.40 -8.24
N LEU A 90 0.98 25.68 -8.28
CA LEU A 90 -0.10 24.73 -8.58
C LEU A 90 -0.35 24.74 -10.08
N PRO A 91 0.07 23.71 -10.83
CA PRO A 91 -0.05 23.67 -12.28
C PRO A 91 -1.35 23.02 -12.73
N ASP A 92 -1.74 23.27 -13.99
CA ASP A 92 -2.81 22.56 -14.70
C ASP A 92 -4.12 22.51 -13.90
N LEU A 93 -4.56 23.68 -13.42
CA LEU A 93 -5.82 23.83 -12.72
C LEU A 93 -6.95 24.06 -13.73
N PRO A 94 -8.01 23.24 -13.70
CA PRO A 94 -9.26 23.54 -14.38
C PRO A 94 -9.79 24.93 -14.05
N LYS A 95 -10.58 25.52 -14.95
CA LYS A 95 -11.22 26.81 -14.69
C LYS A 95 -12.35 26.64 -13.67
N ALA A 96 -12.09 27.03 -12.43
CA ALA A 96 -13.00 26.93 -11.29
C ALA A 96 -12.60 27.91 -10.20
N ASN A 97 -13.45 28.08 -9.17
CA ASN A 97 -13.09 28.73 -7.91
C ASN A 97 -12.50 27.72 -6.96
N TYR A 98 -11.38 28.05 -6.38
CA TYR A 98 -10.65 27.18 -5.46
C TYR A 98 -10.62 27.78 -4.06
N LYS A 99 -10.74 26.92 -3.05
CA LYS A 99 -10.28 27.21 -1.71
C LYS A 99 -8.86 26.74 -1.56
N VAL A 100 -7.95 27.68 -1.24
CA VAL A 100 -6.50 27.40 -1.17
C VAL A 100 -6.02 27.61 0.25
N TRP A 101 -5.34 26.62 0.81
CA TRP A 101 -4.80 26.69 2.17
C TRP A 101 -3.46 25.95 2.31
N VAL A 102 -2.83 26.10 3.46
CA VAL A 102 -1.53 25.49 3.79
C VAL A 102 -1.68 24.46 4.90
N ARG A 103 -1.01 23.31 4.75
CA ARG A 103 -0.83 22.28 5.75
C ARG A 103 0.65 21.92 5.85
N GLY A 104 1.14 21.57 7.05
CA GLY A 104 2.53 21.13 7.22
C GLY A 104 2.86 20.73 8.64
N TYR A 105 3.93 19.96 8.80
CA TYR A 105 4.35 19.55 10.14
C TYR A 105 4.87 20.75 10.94
N GLY A 106 4.42 20.87 12.19
CA GLY A 106 4.63 22.02 13.04
C GLY A 106 3.65 23.18 12.81
N LEU A 107 2.68 23.00 11.92
CA LEU A 107 1.62 23.93 11.61
C LEU A 107 0.25 23.33 11.98
N VAL A 108 -0.79 24.17 12.00
CA VAL A 108 -2.19 23.78 11.83
C VAL A 108 -2.65 24.31 10.47
N ASP A 109 -3.78 23.80 9.96
CA ASP A 109 -4.33 24.28 8.70
C ASP A 109 -4.55 25.79 8.73
N SER A 110 -4.08 26.49 7.70
CA SER A 110 -4.37 27.91 7.53
C SER A 110 -5.83 28.12 7.15
N GLN A 111 -6.35 29.34 7.34
CA GLN A 111 -7.67 29.71 6.82
C GLN A 111 -7.64 29.60 5.28
N PRO A 112 -8.66 28.95 4.67
CA PRO A 112 -8.78 28.88 3.22
C PRO A 112 -8.98 30.28 2.59
N VAL A 113 -8.31 30.52 1.48
CA VAL A 113 -8.46 31.74 0.69
C VAL A 113 -9.09 31.38 -0.66
N ASP A 114 -10.10 32.12 -1.06
CA ASP A 114 -10.77 31.93 -2.36
C ASP A 114 -9.89 32.48 -3.50
N ALA A 115 -9.66 31.67 -4.53
CA ALA A 115 -8.86 32.05 -5.68
C ALA A 115 -9.35 31.37 -6.97
N MET A 116 -9.18 32.05 -8.09
CA MET A 116 -9.29 31.48 -9.44
C MET A 116 -7.90 31.21 -10.01
N SER A 117 -7.78 30.31 -10.98
CA SER A 117 -6.54 30.12 -11.73
C SER A 117 -6.11 31.44 -12.44
N GLY A 118 -4.80 31.58 -12.65
CA GLY A 118 -4.19 32.81 -13.17
C GLY A 118 -3.80 33.83 -12.11
N LYS A 119 -3.83 33.47 -10.82
CA LYS A 119 -3.55 34.40 -9.71
C LYS A 119 -2.23 34.08 -9.01
N THR A 120 -1.48 35.14 -8.68
CA THR A 120 -0.42 35.07 -7.68
C THR A 120 -1.03 35.29 -6.31
N LEU A 121 -0.90 34.32 -5.41
CA LEU A 121 -1.60 34.26 -4.12
C LEU A 121 -0.59 34.04 -2.99
N PRO A 122 -0.17 35.06 -2.24
CA PRO A 122 0.60 34.84 -1.02
C PRO A 122 -0.27 34.22 0.06
N LEU A 123 0.29 33.23 0.80
CA LEU A 123 -0.41 32.50 1.86
C LEU A 123 0.32 32.66 3.18
N THR A 124 -0.43 32.76 4.27
CA THR A 124 0.09 32.80 5.62
C THR A 124 -0.18 31.45 6.31
N ALA A 125 0.89 30.74 6.64
CA ALA A 125 0.83 29.51 7.41
C ALA A 125 0.61 29.80 8.90
N MET A 126 -0.17 28.95 9.55
CA MET A 126 -0.48 29.05 10.98
C MET A 126 0.41 28.11 11.78
N VAL A 127 1.35 28.66 12.52
CA VAL A 127 2.20 27.86 13.43
C VAL A 127 1.30 27.22 14.50
N ALA A 128 1.48 25.92 14.73
CA ALA A 128 0.72 25.22 15.76
C ALA A 128 0.96 25.85 17.14
N PRO A 129 -0.08 26.06 17.95
CA PRO A 129 0.08 26.69 19.28
C PRO A 129 0.91 25.85 20.24
N ASP A 130 0.88 24.55 20.08
CA ASP A 130 1.67 23.59 20.86
C ASP A 130 1.97 22.31 20.09
N ALA A 131 2.74 21.42 20.68
CA ALA A 131 3.12 20.15 20.06
C ALA A 131 1.93 19.20 19.85
N ARG A 132 0.90 19.26 20.71
CA ARG A 132 -0.28 18.43 20.59
C ARG A 132 -1.13 18.83 19.37
N ALA A 133 -1.29 20.13 19.16
CA ALA A 133 -1.97 20.65 17.97
C ALA A 133 -1.22 20.32 16.69
N ALA A 134 0.12 20.43 16.67
CA ALA A 134 0.96 20.02 15.54
C ALA A 134 0.82 18.54 15.23
N ALA A 135 0.79 17.69 16.26
CA ALA A 135 0.73 16.24 16.11
C ALA A 135 -0.59 15.74 15.52
N GLN A 136 -1.67 16.54 15.53
CA GLN A 136 -2.95 16.17 14.89
C GLN A 136 -2.81 15.96 13.37
N TYR A 137 -1.77 16.50 12.75
CA TYR A 137 -1.49 16.37 11.31
C TYR A 137 -0.38 15.35 10.99
N TYR A 138 0.10 14.62 12.00
CA TYR A 138 1.09 13.57 11.77
C TYR A 138 0.42 12.31 11.22
N PRO A 139 1.08 11.57 10.34
CA PRO A 139 0.55 10.30 9.82
C PRO A 139 0.24 9.32 10.95
N ALA A 140 -0.70 8.42 10.67
CA ALA A 140 -1.20 7.49 11.67
C ALA A 140 -0.11 6.54 12.21
N ASP A 141 0.86 6.13 11.38
CA ASP A 141 1.98 5.28 11.78
C ASP A 141 2.85 5.89 12.90
N TYR A 142 2.97 7.23 12.95
CA TYR A 142 3.66 7.92 14.04
C TYR A 142 2.93 7.73 15.38
N TRP A 143 1.61 7.80 15.38
CA TRP A 143 0.80 7.54 16.57
C TRP A 143 0.79 6.06 16.95
N TYR A 144 0.74 5.17 15.96
CA TYR A 144 0.77 3.73 16.21
C TYR A 144 2.12 3.26 16.73
N SER A 145 3.21 3.96 16.39
CA SER A 145 4.55 3.66 16.92
C SER A 145 4.65 3.72 18.45
N LEU A 146 3.72 4.43 19.08
CA LEU A 146 3.63 4.49 20.55
C LEU A 146 3.07 3.20 21.17
N ALA A 147 2.48 2.29 20.40
CA ALA A 147 2.00 1.00 20.91
C ALA A 147 3.19 0.15 21.38
N ARG A 148 3.01 -0.55 22.51
CA ARG A 148 4.03 -1.42 23.10
C ARG A 148 3.84 -2.84 22.60
N VAL A 149 4.83 -3.37 21.93
CA VAL A 149 4.88 -4.77 21.49
C VAL A 149 5.47 -5.59 22.62
N PRO A 150 4.93 -6.78 22.96
CA PRO A 150 5.58 -7.70 23.90
C PRO A 150 7.01 -8.00 23.47
N SER A 151 7.92 -8.12 24.45
CA SER A 151 9.32 -8.39 24.18
C SER A 151 9.54 -9.83 23.66
N ARG A 152 10.68 -10.08 23.02
CA ARG A 152 10.95 -11.39 22.39
C ARG A 152 10.98 -12.56 23.39
N ASP A 153 11.39 -12.30 24.62
CA ASP A 153 11.45 -13.27 25.71
C ASP A 153 10.09 -13.65 26.30
N GLU A 154 9.04 -12.89 25.99
CA GLU A 154 7.66 -13.25 26.33
C GLU A 154 7.09 -14.36 25.42
N PHE A 155 7.77 -14.72 24.35
CA PHE A 155 7.33 -15.76 23.41
C PHE A 155 8.10 -17.09 23.62
N PRO A 156 7.43 -18.25 23.37
CA PRO A 156 6.06 -18.41 22.89
C PRO A 156 5.01 -18.04 23.94
N GLY A 157 3.80 -17.69 23.45
CA GLY A 157 2.67 -17.40 24.34
C GLY A 157 2.31 -18.62 25.23
N THR A 158 1.93 -18.36 26.47
CA THR A 158 1.60 -19.39 27.47
C THR A 158 0.11 -19.39 27.85
N GLY A 159 -0.71 -18.56 27.22
CA GLY A 159 -2.16 -18.53 27.41
C GLY A 159 -2.61 -17.72 28.62
N ALA A 160 -3.92 -17.74 28.87
CA ALA A 160 -4.59 -16.91 29.88
C ALA A 160 -4.12 -17.17 31.31
N GLN A 161 -3.63 -18.37 31.63
CA GLN A 161 -3.10 -18.75 32.96
C GLN A 161 -1.59 -18.42 33.10
N GLY A 162 -0.95 -17.95 32.03
CA GLY A 162 0.44 -17.54 32.00
C GLY A 162 0.60 -16.04 31.65
N ASN A 163 1.33 -15.74 30.58
CA ASN A 163 1.59 -14.35 30.16
C ASN A 163 0.44 -13.69 29.39
N GLY A 164 -0.67 -14.36 29.19
CA GLY A 164 -1.86 -13.86 28.48
C GLY A 164 -1.76 -13.89 26.96
N ILE A 165 -0.58 -14.16 26.39
CA ILE A 165 -0.38 -14.27 24.95
C ILE A 165 -0.90 -15.62 24.46
N ASN A 166 -1.60 -15.62 23.33
CA ASN A 166 -2.14 -16.85 22.74
C ASN A 166 -1.01 -17.86 22.44
N PRO A 167 -1.13 -19.14 22.87
CA PRO A 167 -0.12 -20.17 22.64
C PRO A 167 0.22 -20.45 21.17
N LYS A 168 -0.64 -20.02 20.22
CA LYS A 168 -0.35 -20.08 18.79
C LYS A 168 0.71 -19.09 18.35
N MET A 169 0.89 -17.99 19.08
CA MET A 169 1.94 -17.02 18.81
C MET A 169 3.29 -17.55 19.32
N LYS A 170 4.17 -17.92 18.41
CA LYS A 170 5.46 -18.53 18.70
C LYS A 170 6.58 -17.53 18.83
N THR A 171 6.44 -16.38 18.15
CA THR A 171 7.45 -15.32 18.07
C THR A 171 6.81 -13.94 18.16
N GLN A 172 7.62 -12.92 18.43
CA GLN A 172 7.20 -11.53 18.36
C GLN A 172 6.66 -11.17 16.96
N ALA A 173 7.15 -11.83 15.90
CA ALA A 173 6.67 -11.62 14.54
C ALA A 173 5.19 -12.01 14.38
N ASP A 174 4.71 -13.05 15.05
CA ASP A 174 3.28 -13.41 15.05
C ASP A 174 2.41 -12.30 15.64
N TRP A 175 2.89 -11.67 16.72
CA TRP A 175 2.20 -10.53 17.33
C TRP A 175 2.15 -9.32 16.40
N VAL A 176 3.30 -8.94 15.84
CA VAL A 176 3.38 -7.81 14.90
C VAL A 176 2.58 -8.08 13.64
N TRP A 177 2.60 -9.31 13.12
CA TRP A 177 1.75 -9.71 12.01
C TRP A 177 0.27 -9.49 12.31
N GLN A 178 -0.18 -9.88 13.51
CA GLN A 178 -1.56 -9.65 13.93
C GLN A 178 -1.88 -8.15 14.08
N MET A 179 -0.96 -7.32 14.58
CA MET A 179 -1.12 -5.86 14.66
C MET A 179 -1.35 -5.25 13.29
N LYS A 180 -0.63 -5.72 12.28
CA LYS A 180 -0.73 -5.22 10.90
C LYS A 180 -1.84 -5.91 10.12
N ALA A 181 -1.68 -7.17 9.79
CA ALA A 181 -2.62 -7.90 8.95
C ALA A 181 -3.98 -8.15 9.60
N GLY A 182 -4.07 -8.20 10.92
CA GLY A 182 -5.33 -8.37 11.64
C GLY A 182 -6.14 -7.08 11.83
N CYS A 183 -5.50 -5.91 11.67
CA CYS A 183 -6.15 -4.61 11.94
C CYS A 183 -6.05 -3.68 10.73
N GLU A 184 -4.85 -3.47 10.17
CA GLU A 184 -4.61 -2.46 9.13
C GLU A 184 -5.08 -2.88 7.73
N THR A 185 -5.63 -4.07 7.59
CA THR A 185 -6.35 -4.45 6.36
C THR A 185 -7.67 -3.68 6.19
N CYS A 186 -8.24 -3.15 7.27
CA CYS A 186 -9.51 -2.41 7.28
C CYS A 186 -9.40 -1.01 7.89
N HIS A 187 -8.42 -0.79 8.77
CA HIS A 187 -8.24 0.46 9.50
C HIS A 187 -6.86 1.05 9.26
N GLN A 188 -6.77 2.37 9.28
CA GLN A 188 -5.53 3.09 9.46
C GLN A 188 -5.28 3.26 10.96
N ILE A 189 -4.65 2.25 11.60
CA ILE A 189 -4.42 2.28 13.05
C ILE A 189 -3.47 3.43 13.40
N GLY A 190 -3.89 4.28 14.34
CA GLY A 190 -3.18 5.49 14.73
C GLY A 190 -3.86 6.77 14.24
N ASP A 191 -4.86 6.66 13.36
CA ASP A 191 -5.76 7.77 13.10
C ASP A 191 -6.54 8.16 14.37
N LYS A 192 -7.16 9.33 14.38
CA LYS A 192 -7.86 9.82 15.58
C LYS A 192 -9.00 8.90 16.01
N ALA A 193 -9.73 8.34 15.04
CA ALA A 193 -10.83 7.45 15.30
C ALA A 193 -10.39 6.14 15.99
N THR A 194 -9.18 5.66 15.74
CA THR A 194 -8.65 4.45 16.37
C THR A 194 -7.86 4.73 17.65
N ARG A 195 -7.08 5.83 17.72
CA ARG A 195 -6.24 6.14 18.89
C ARG A 195 -6.99 6.76 20.06
N GLU A 196 -8.18 7.34 19.82
CA GLU A 196 -9.02 7.98 20.84
C GLU A 196 -10.31 7.17 21.04
N ILE A 197 -10.94 7.27 22.21
CA ILE A 197 -12.27 6.75 22.44
C ILE A 197 -13.26 7.85 22.09
N GLU A 198 -13.98 7.66 21.01
CA GLU A 198 -14.92 8.64 20.50
C GLU A 198 -16.19 8.72 21.36
N PRO A 199 -16.75 9.94 21.57
CA PRO A 199 -17.97 10.12 22.37
C PRO A 199 -19.16 9.27 21.89
N GLN A 200 -19.25 9.01 20.58
CA GLN A 200 -20.32 8.20 19.98
C GLN A 200 -20.31 6.74 20.44
N LEU A 201 -19.15 6.22 20.86
CA LEU A 201 -19.08 4.87 21.43
C LEU A 201 -19.79 4.76 22.78
N GLY A 202 -19.99 5.87 23.49
CA GLY A 202 -20.60 5.92 24.80
C GLY A 202 -19.61 6.15 25.95
N SER A 203 -20.10 6.00 27.18
CA SER A 203 -19.29 6.16 28.39
C SER A 203 -18.96 4.81 29.00
N PHE A 204 -17.70 4.60 29.35
CA PHE A 204 -17.19 3.33 29.87
C PHE A 204 -16.45 3.56 31.21
N PRO A 205 -16.48 2.57 32.13
CA PRO A 205 -15.77 2.69 33.42
C PRO A 205 -14.25 2.69 33.27
N THR A 206 -13.74 2.11 32.19
CA THR A 206 -12.29 2.04 31.87
C THR A 206 -12.04 2.06 30.37
N THR A 207 -10.85 2.48 29.95
CA THR A 207 -10.42 2.42 28.55
C THR A 207 -10.38 0.96 28.03
N LEU A 208 -10.08 0.00 28.89
CA LEU A 208 -10.15 -1.43 28.55
C LEU A 208 -11.59 -1.84 28.18
N ALA A 209 -12.60 -1.42 28.95
CA ALA A 209 -13.99 -1.71 28.66
C ALA A 209 -14.46 -1.03 27.37
N ALA A 210 -13.96 0.16 27.10
CA ALA A 210 -14.26 0.86 25.83
C ALA A 210 -13.70 0.09 24.63
N TRP A 211 -12.47 -0.42 24.70
CA TRP A 211 -11.87 -1.23 23.64
C TRP A 211 -12.56 -2.58 23.50
N ASP A 212 -12.94 -3.23 24.61
CA ASP A 212 -13.66 -4.50 24.58
C ASP A 212 -15.02 -4.37 23.86
N TYR A 213 -15.73 -3.24 24.07
CA TYR A 213 -16.95 -2.91 23.33
C TYR A 213 -16.65 -2.59 21.86
N ARG A 214 -15.67 -1.69 21.58
CA ARG A 214 -15.34 -1.23 20.23
C ARG A 214 -15.10 -2.38 19.25
N VAL A 215 -14.39 -3.43 19.67
CA VAL A 215 -14.06 -4.57 18.79
C VAL A 215 -15.22 -5.52 18.53
N GLN A 216 -16.40 -5.23 19.06
CA GLN A 216 -17.64 -6.02 18.88
C GLN A 216 -18.68 -5.29 18.05
N VAL A 217 -18.55 -3.97 17.84
CA VAL A 217 -19.57 -3.16 17.17
C VAL A 217 -19.41 -3.11 15.66
N GLY A 218 -20.53 -3.00 14.94
CA GLY A 218 -20.58 -2.81 13.50
C GLY A 218 -20.43 -4.11 12.69
N GLN A 219 -20.40 -3.94 11.36
CA GLN A 219 -20.50 -5.03 10.42
C GLN A 219 -19.31 -6.01 10.39
N ASP A 220 -18.14 -5.63 10.93
CA ASP A 220 -17.02 -6.54 11.09
C ASP A 220 -16.66 -6.81 12.56
N GLY A 221 -17.62 -6.59 13.45
CA GLY A 221 -17.44 -6.84 14.89
C GLY A 221 -16.96 -8.25 15.20
N SER A 222 -17.47 -9.27 14.50
CA SER A 222 -16.98 -10.65 14.65
C SER A 222 -15.54 -10.83 14.19
N GLY A 223 -15.13 -10.18 13.11
CA GLY A 223 -13.74 -10.21 12.61
C GLY A 223 -12.77 -9.53 13.57
N MET A 224 -13.13 -8.34 14.06
CA MET A 224 -12.35 -7.64 15.08
C MET A 224 -12.24 -8.44 16.39
N ASN A 225 -13.35 -9.05 16.83
CA ASN A 225 -13.38 -9.90 18.00
C ASN A 225 -12.49 -11.14 17.85
N ALA A 226 -12.52 -11.79 16.68
CA ALA A 226 -11.61 -12.89 16.35
C ALA A 226 -10.14 -12.46 16.37
N SER A 227 -9.85 -11.27 15.84
CA SER A 227 -8.50 -10.70 15.88
C SER A 227 -8.00 -10.50 17.31
N MET A 228 -8.83 -10.01 18.23
CA MET A 228 -8.46 -9.91 19.65
C MET A 228 -8.20 -11.27 20.28
N ASN A 229 -8.97 -12.29 19.94
CA ASN A 229 -8.75 -13.65 20.43
C ASN A 229 -7.42 -14.23 19.93
N ASN A 230 -6.97 -13.86 18.73
CA ASN A 230 -5.67 -14.29 18.21
C ASN A 230 -4.49 -13.79 19.05
N TYR A 231 -4.56 -12.60 19.64
CA TYR A 231 -3.52 -12.12 20.58
C TYR A 231 -3.49 -12.89 21.90
N GLY A 232 -4.60 -13.40 22.34
CA GLY A 232 -5.05 -13.61 23.69
C GLY A 232 -5.78 -12.36 24.17
N ARG A 233 -7.13 -12.44 24.17
CA ARG A 233 -8.03 -11.27 24.21
C ARG A 233 -7.64 -10.19 25.22
N GLN A 234 -7.43 -10.58 26.49
CA GLN A 234 -7.10 -9.59 27.53
C GLN A 234 -5.75 -8.91 27.32
N ARG A 235 -4.77 -9.64 26.77
CA ARG A 235 -3.43 -9.09 26.48
C ARG A 235 -3.50 -8.10 25.31
N GLY A 236 -4.23 -8.43 24.25
CA GLY A 236 -4.43 -7.53 23.09
C GLY A 236 -5.21 -6.28 23.46
N LEU A 237 -6.34 -6.44 24.15
CA LEU A 237 -7.12 -5.28 24.64
C LEU A 237 -6.32 -4.42 25.62
N GLY A 238 -5.51 -5.02 26.49
CA GLY A 238 -4.63 -4.31 27.43
C GLY A 238 -3.59 -3.46 26.72
N MET A 239 -3.00 -3.94 25.61
CA MET A 239 -2.06 -3.17 24.79
C MET A 239 -2.75 -1.93 24.19
N LEU A 240 -3.92 -2.09 23.60
CA LEU A 240 -4.67 -0.98 22.99
C LEU A 240 -5.15 0.04 24.05
N ALA A 241 -5.61 -0.45 25.20
CA ALA A 241 -6.03 0.41 26.30
C ALA A 241 -4.87 1.22 26.88
N ASP A 242 -3.70 0.59 27.12
CA ASP A 242 -2.48 1.30 27.56
C ASP A 242 -2.05 2.37 26.54
N TRP A 243 -2.06 2.03 25.27
CA TRP A 243 -1.73 2.94 24.19
C TRP A 243 -2.65 4.18 24.17
N THR A 244 -3.97 3.97 24.13
CA THR A 244 -4.97 5.06 24.16
C THR A 244 -4.85 5.91 25.44
N GLU A 245 -4.67 5.29 26.61
CA GLU A 245 -4.57 5.99 27.88
C GLU A 245 -3.33 6.89 27.96
N ARG A 246 -2.18 6.41 27.45
CA ARG A 246 -0.95 7.22 27.42
C ARG A 246 -1.10 8.42 26.47
N ILE A 247 -1.72 8.24 25.30
CA ILE A 247 -2.02 9.35 24.37
C ILE A 247 -2.98 10.36 25.03
N LYS A 248 -4.03 9.89 25.69
CA LYS A 248 -4.97 10.74 26.44
C LYS A 248 -4.25 11.55 27.51
N ASN A 249 -3.29 10.94 28.20
CA ASN A 249 -2.48 11.57 29.25
C ASN A 249 -1.33 12.44 28.70
N GLY A 250 -1.27 12.68 27.40
CA GLY A 250 -0.36 13.67 26.79
C GLY A 250 0.86 13.08 26.11
N GLU A 251 0.99 11.76 25.96
CA GLU A 251 2.09 11.19 25.18
C GLU A 251 1.92 11.55 23.71
N LEU A 252 3.01 12.03 23.08
CA LEU A 252 3.03 12.47 21.69
C LEU A 252 4.11 11.69 20.91
N PRO A 253 3.86 11.39 19.63
CA PRO A 253 4.86 10.81 18.76
C PRO A 253 5.93 11.86 18.38
N PRO A 254 7.12 11.40 17.93
CA PRO A 254 8.13 12.29 17.38
C PRO A 254 7.57 13.00 16.13
N ALA A 255 8.03 14.23 15.88
CA ALA A 255 7.61 14.97 14.70
C ALA A 255 8.15 14.33 13.41
N PRO A 256 7.30 14.11 12.39
CA PRO A 256 7.76 13.66 11.08
C PRO A 256 8.64 14.73 10.42
N PRO A 257 9.61 14.31 9.57
CA PRO A 257 10.33 15.27 8.76
C PRO A 257 9.40 15.87 7.69
N ARG A 258 9.56 17.17 7.42
CA ARG A 258 8.90 17.80 6.27
C ARG A 258 9.49 17.27 4.96
N PRO A 259 8.76 17.26 3.85
CA PRO A 259 9.26 16.91 2.53
C PRO A 259 10.57 17.62 2.18
N GLN A 260 11.54 16.87 1.66
CA GLN A 260 12.88 17.37 1.33
C GLN A 260 13.31 16.88 -0.06
N GLY A 261 14.25 17.60 -0.67
CA GLY A 261 14.81 17.22 -1.96
C GLY A 261 13.72 16.94 -3.01
N ILE A 262 13.76 15.78 -3.66
CA ILE A 262 12.81 15.37 -4.69
C ILE A 262 11.35 15.27 -4.20
N GLU A 263 11.13 15.08 -2.90
CA GLU A 263 9.77 15.04 -2.34
C GLU A 263 9.04 16.38 -2.46
N ARG A 264 9.78 17.49 -2.61
CA ARG A 264 9.19 18.82 -2.91
C ARG A 264 8.71 18.95 -4.36
N ASN A 265 9.13 18.05 -5.23
CA ASN A 265 8.71 18.02 -6.63
C ASN A 265 7.40 17.28 -6.85
N ILE A 266 6.81 16.73 -5.81
CA ILE A 266 5.58 15.94 -5.89
C ILE A 266 4.40 16.85 -6.18
N VAL A 267 3.58 16.43 -7.13
CA VAL A 267 2.29 17.02 -7.49
C VAL A 267 1.23 15.94 -7.34
N LEU A 268 0.18 16.23 -6.58
CA LEU A 268 -0.96 15.34 -6.43
C LEU A 268 -2.19 15.95 -7.07
N ALA A 269 -3.01 15.09 -7.69
CA ALA A 269 -4.35 15.45 -8.13
C ALA A 269 -5.32 14.37 -7.61
N LEU A 270 -6.40 14.79 -6.94
CA LEU A 270 -7.38 13.90 -6.32
C LEU A 270 -8.76 14.18 -6.93
N TRP A 271 -9.50 13.11 -7.22
CA TRP A 271 -10.91 13.16 -7.63
C TRP A 271 -11.73 12.31 -6.67
N GLU A 272 -12.80 12.87 -6.11
CA GLU A 272 -13.77 12.06 -5.35
C GLU A 272 -14.56 11.15 -6.30
N TRP A 273 -14.83 9.94 -5.85
CA TRP A 273 -15.72 9.00 -6.53
C TRP A 273 -16.64 8.24 -5.56
N GLY A 274 -17.58 7.47 -6.12
CA GLY A 274 -18.49 6.65 -5.33
C GLY A 274 -19.47 7.46 -4.47
N THR A 275 -19.77 6.91 -3.32
CA THR A 275 -20.68 7.46 -2.30
C THR A 275 -19.97 7.57 -0.94
N PRO A 276 -20.57 8.17 0.08
CA PRO A 276 -20.01 8.10 1.44
C PRO A 276 -19.89 6.67 2.00
N ALA A 277 -20.67 5.72 1.45
CA ALA A 277 -20.60 4.32 1.81
C ALA A 277 -19.59 3.50 0.99
N THR A 278 -18.94 4.09 0.01
CA THR A 278 -17.99 3.39 -0.84
C THR A 278 -16.80 2.89 -0.04
N PHE A 279 -16.55 1.59 -0.18
CA PHE A 279 -15.32 0.95 0.23
C PHE A 279 -14.56 0.53 -1.03
N ALA A 280 -13.80 1.46 -1.60
CA ALA A 280 -13.03 1.18 -2.80
C ALA A 280 -11.97 0.10 -2.54
N HIS A 281 -11.81 -0.81 -3.48
CA HIS A 281 -10.86 -1.91 -3.41
C HIS A 281 -10.15 -2.05 -4.74
N ASP A 282 -9.06 -1.39 -4.91
CA ASP A 282 -8.28 -1.28 -6.13
C ASP A 282 -8.81 -0.28 -7.17
N GLU A 283 -7.90 0.33 -7.86
CA GLU A 283 -8.12 1.14 -9.06
C GLU A 283 -7.36 0.54 -10.23
N LEU A 284 -7.68 1.03 -11.43
CA LEU A 284 -7.03 0.63 -12.67
C LEU A 284 -7.07 1.78 -13.67
N THR A 285 -5.96 2.04 -14.33
CA THR A 285 -5.85 3.17 -15.25
C THR A 285 -5.41 2.76 -16.66
N THR A 286 -4.73 1.65 -16.82
CA THR A 286 -4.17 1.20 -18.10
C THR A 286 -3.90 -0.30 -18.12
N ASP A 287 -3.50 -0.81 -19.29
CA ASP A 287 -2.83 -2.11 -19.40
C ASP A 287 -1.38 -1.96 -18.94
N LYS A 288 -1.02 -2.64 -17.87
CA LYS A 288 0.32 -2.60 -17.29
C LYS A 288 1.44 -2.92 -18.29
N ARG A 289 1.14 -3.73 -19.31
CA ARG A 289 2.08 -4.10 -20.38
C ARG A 289 2.26 -2.99 -21.41
N HIS A 290 1.27 -2.12 -21.52
CA HIS A 290 1.16 -1.03 -22.51
C HIS A 290 0.61 0.23 -21.85
N PRO A 291 1.42 1.01 -21.11
CA PRO A 291 0.95 2.11 -20.26
C PRO A 291 0.25 3.26 -20.98
N THR A 292 0.24 3.25 -22.32
CA THR A 292 -0.49 4.21 -23.16
C THR A 292 -1.82 3.69 -23.69
N SER A 293 -2.21 2.46 -23.41
CA SER A 293 -3.39 1.81 -24.01
C SER A 293 -4.72 2.47 -23.64
N ASN A 294 -4.81 3.10 -22.47
CA ASN A 294 -5.98 3.84 -22.00
C ASN A 294 -5.63 5.33 -21.77
N ALA A 295 -4.76 5.91 -22.62
CA ALA A 295 -4.33 7.30 -22.49
C ALA A 295 -5.52 8.26 -22.49
N ASN A 296 -5.59 9.15 -21.50
CA ASN A 296 -6.70 10.07 -21.24
C ASN A 296 -8.08 9.41 -21.06
N GLY A 297 -8.14 8.08 -20.97
CA GLY A 297 -9.36 7.35 -20.75
C GLY A 297 -9.82 7.37 -19.28
N PRO A 298 -10.97 6.76 -18.98
CA PRO A 298 -11.49 6.67 -17.63
C PRO A 298 -10.53 5.96 -16.68
N LEU A 299 -10.55 6.38 -15.42
CA LEU A 299 -9.97 5.69 -14.29
C LEU A 299 -11.04 4.77 -13.72
N TYR A 300 -10.74 3.51 -13.48
CA TYR A 300 -11.68 2.52 -13.00
C TYR A 300 -11.41 2.14 -11.56
N GLY A 301 -12.44 1.72 -10.84
CA GLY A 301 -12.35 1.18 -9.49
C GLY A 301 -13.50 0.24 -9.18
N VAL A 302 -13.39 -0.52 -8.11
CA VAL A 302 -14.47 -1.35 -7.59
C VAL A 302 -14.82 -0.96 -6.16
N ASP A 303 -16.10 -0.83 -5.87
CA ASP A 303 -16.62 -0.65 -4.52
C ASP A 303 -16.96 -2.02 -3.93
N TRP A 304 -16.08 -2.52 -3.09
CA TRP A 304 -16.26 -3.81 -2.46
C TRP A 304 -17.44 -3.84 -1.47
N GLY A 305 -17.71 -2.69 -0.83
CA GLY A 305 -18.79 -2.59 0.14
C GLY A 305 -20.19 -2.58 -0.48
N ASN A 306 -20.33 -2.07 -1.69
CA ASN A 306 -21.63 -1.88 -2.33
C ASN A 306 -21.73 -2.46 -3.74
N ASP A 307 -20.73 -3.20 -4.21
CA ASP A 307 -20.71 -3.82 -5.54
C ASP A 307 -20.95 -2.83 -6.69
N ASP A 308 -20.32 -1.66 -6.63
CA ASP A 308 -20.35 -0.71 -7.72
C ASP A 308 -19.01 -0.73 -8.49
N PHE A 309 -19.09 -0.67 -9.80
CA PHE A 309 -17.98 -0.38 -10.70
C PHE A 309 -17.85 1.13 -10.82
N LEU A 310 -16.75 1.68 -10.30
CA LEU A 310 -16.50 3.11 -10.20
C LEU A 310 -15.73 3.61 -11.43
N MET A 311 -16.03 4.82 -11.85
CA MET A 311 -15.35 5.47 -12.97
C MET A 311 -15.14 6.96 -12.68
N VAL A 312 -13.95 7.47 -13.03
CA VAL A 312 -13.66 8.91 -13.11
C VAL A 312 -13.14 9.23 -14.50
N ASP A 313 -13.70 10.25 -15.12
CA ASP A 313 -13.10 10.89 -16.29
C ASP A 313 -12.15 11.98 -15.80
N PRO A 314 -10.83 11.82 -15.95
CA PRO A 314 -9.86 12.78 -15.43
C PRO A 314 -9.72 14.03 -16.33
N VAL A 315 -10.27 14.02 -17.56
CA VAL A 315 -10.27 15.14 -18.49
C VAL A 315 -11.47 16.04 -18.24
N GLU A 316 -12.66 15.41 -18.14
CA GLU A 316 -13.92 16.13 -17.88
C GLU A 316 -14.17 16.36 -16.38
N HIS A 317 -13.34 15.81 -15.51
CA HIS A 317 -13.47 15.87 -14.05
C HIS A 317 -14.85 15.43 -13.56
N THR A 318 -15.36 14.31 -14.06
CA THR A 318 -16.66 13.74 -13.69
C THR A 318 -16.47 12.35 -13.09
N ALA A 319 -17.37 11.99 -12.17
CA ALA A 319 -17.41 10.65 -11.58
C ALA A 319 -18.75 9.97 -11.85
N SER A 320 -18.72 8.68 -12.11
CA SER A 320 -19.90 7.84 -12.33
C SER A 320 -19.72 6.45 -11.75
N ARG A 321 -20.79 5.66 -11.67
CA ARG A 321 -20.75 4.27 -11.20
C ARG A 321 -21.81 3.43 -11.89
N ILE A 322 -21.55 2.14 -11.99
CA ILE A 322 -22.47 1.14 -12.53
C ILE A 322 -22.56 -0.01 -11.52
N ARG A 323 -23.76 -0.45 -11.19
CA ARG A 323 -23.95 -1.62 -10.33
C ARG A 323 -23.42 -2.86 -11.02
N LEU A 324 -22.60 -3.66 -10.34
CA LEU A 324 -22.09 -4.93 -10.83
C LEU A 324 -23.24 -5.96 -10.94
N PRO A 325 -23.31 -6.70 -12.03
CA PRO A 325 -24.39 -7.64 -12.24
C PRO A 325 -24.20 -8.95 -11.46
N VAL A 326 -25.30 -9.59 -11.12
CA VAL A 326 -25.35 -10.98 -10.64
C VAL A 326 -26.20 -11.81 -11.60
N ARG A 327 -25.85 -13.07 -11.78
CA ARG A 327 -26.63 -14.01 -12.61
C ARG A 327 -27.63 -14.78 -11.76
N GLU A 328 -27.29 -15.12 -10.54
CA GLU A 328 -28.12 -15.89 -9.62
C GLU A 328 -28.59 -15.06 -8.44
N GLU A 329 -29.89 -15.09 -8.17
CA GLU A 329 -30.46 -14.44 -6.99
C GLU A 329 -30.11 -15.19 -5.70
N GLY A 330 -30.05 -14.46 -4.57
CA GLY A 330 -29.81 -15.03 -3.25
C GLY A 330 -28.38 -15.52 -3.03
N ILE A 331 -27.40 -14.92 -3.73
CA ILE A 331 -25.99 -15.02 -3.35
C ILE A 331 -25.87 -14.39 -1.96
N PRO A 332 -25.33 -15.13 -0.97
CA PRO A 332 -25.18 -14.56 0.37
C PRO A 332 -24.24 -13.36 0.30
N PRO A 333 -24.46 -12.35 1.14
CA PRO A 333 -23.56 -11.21 1.22
C PRO A 333 -22.13 -11.66 1.55
N GLY A 334 -21.17 -10.74 1.33
CA GLY A 334 -19.76 -10.95 1.62
C GLY A 334 -19.43 -11.12 3.09
N LYS A 335 -18.23 -10.79 3.45
CA LYS A 335 -17.61 -11.19 4.72
C LYS A 335 -18.00 -10.30 5.91
N MET A 336 -18.36 -9.04 5.68
CA MET A 336 -18.52 -8.02 6.71
C MET A 336 -19.96 -7.87 7.21
N GLN A 337 -20.54 -8.95 7.79
CA GLN A 337 -21.98 -8.92 8.06
C GLN A 337 -22.39 -9.52 9.40
N SER A 338 -21.44 -9.86 10.24
CA SER A 338 -21.73 -10.36 11.57
C SER A 338 -21.53 -9.25 12.60
N MET A 339 -22.63 -8.70 13.10
CA MET A 339 -22.64 -7.65 14.12
C MET A 339 -23.00 -8.24 15.48
N PRO A 340 -22.02 -8.57 16.33
CA PRO A 340 -22.31 -8.94 17.72
C PRO A 340 -23.05 -7.83 18.46
N GLU A 341 -22.65 -6.57 18.20
CA GLU A 341 -23.27 -5.36 18.72
C GLU A 341 -23.58 -4.37 17.57
N PRO A 342 -24.71 -3.65 17.62
CA PRO A 342 -25.03 -2.62 16.65
C PRO A 342 -23.96 -1.53 16.57
N SER A 343 -23.74 -0.99 15.36
CA SER A 343 -22.86 0.15 15.21
C SER A 343 -23.41 1.39 15.92
N PRO A 344 -22.63 2.09 16.74
CA PRO A 344 -23.07 3.35 17.35
C PRO A 344 -23.31 4.48 16.33
N TYR A 345 -22.83 4.32 15.09
CA TYR A 345 -22.97 5.30 14.00
C TYR A 345 -24.15 5.00 13.07
N TRP A 346 -24.35 3.70 12.75
CA TRP A 346 -25.24 3.23 11.68
C TRP A 346 -26.41 2.40 12.22
N GLY A 347 -26.39 2.00 13.48
CA GLY A 347 -27.42 1.14 14.09
C GLY A 347 -27.20 -0.34 13.75
N SER A 348 -28.32 -1.09 13.70
CA SER A 348 -28.36 -2.52 13.45
C SER A 348 -28.51 -2.90 11.97
N GLU A 349 -28.75 -1.92 11.09
CA GLU A 349 -28.88 -2.17 9.67
C GLU A 349 -27.51 -2.36 9.03
N LEU A 350 -27.47 -3.19 7.96
CA LEU A 350 -26.27 -3.37 7.17
C LEU A 350 -25.96 -2.08 6.39
N TYR A 351 -24.76 -1.56 6.58
CA TYR A 351 -24.27 -0.41 5.85
C TYR A 351 -23.72 -0.80 4.47
N TRP A 352 -23.12 -1.99 4.37
CA TRP A 352 -22.65 -2.59 3.13
C TRP A 352 -23.40 -3.87 2.84
N PHE A 353 -23.70 -4.06 1.54
CA PHE A 353 -24.31 -5.29 1.03
C PHE A 353 -23.57 -5.69 -0.25
N ASP A 354 -22.66 -6.63 -0.11
CA ASP A 354 -21.61 -6.97 -1.07
C ASP A 354 -21.71 -8.43 -1.58
N PRO A 355 -22.81 -8.89 -2.25
CA PRO A 355 -22.89 -10.24 -2.77
C PRO A 355 -21.84 -10.52 -3.85
N VAL A 356 -21.44 -9.52 -4.67
CA VAL A 356 -20.47 -9.67 -5.78
C VAL A 356 -19.04 -9.69 -5.26
N THR A 357 -18.72 -8.86 -4.28
CA THR A 357 -17.36 -8.75 -3.68
C THR A 357 -16.25 -8.61 -4.72
N ALA A 358 -16.47 -7.77 -5.75
CA ALA A 358 -15.46 -7.52 -6.76
C ALA A 358 -14.17 -6.94 -6.13
N THR A 359 -13.05 -7.34 -6.67
CA THR A 359 -11.72 -6.90 -6.21
C THR A 359 -10.89 -6.48 -7.42
N ASN A 360 -9.62 -6.38 -7.29
CA ASN A 360 -8.59 -6.03 -8.27
C ASN A 360 -8.99 -6.18 -9.76
N MET A 361 -8.38 -5.38 -10.64
CA MET A 361 -8.72 -5.33 -12.06
C MET A 361 -7.48 -5.40 -12.95
N ALA A 362 -7.68 -5.74 -14.22
CA ALA A 362 -6.66 -5.66 -15.28
C ALA A 362 -7.28 -5.32 -16.63
N ILE A 363 -6.62 -4.49 -17.44
CA ILE A 363 -7.05 -4.16 -18.81
C ILE A 363 -6.34 -5.08 -19.80
N ASP A 364 -7.11 -5.69 -20.71
CA ASP A 364 -6.56 -6.50 -21.80
C ASP A 364 -6.19 -5.66 -23.04
N SER A 365 -5.57 -6.33 -24.03
CA SER A 365 -5.16 -5.69 -25.29
C SER A 365 -6.31 -5.11 -26.12
N LYS A 366 -7.56 -5.43 -25.80
CA LYS A 366 -8.78 -4.91 -26.44
C LYS A 366 -9.41 -3.73 -25.67
N GLY A 367 -8.87 -3.42 -24.49
CA GLY A 367 -9.36 -2.38 -23.60
C GLY A 367 -10.49 -2.83 -22.68
N ARG A 368 -10.74 -4.15 -22.54
CA ARG A 368 -11.72 -4.69 -21.61
C ARG A 368 -11.13 -4.77 -20.21
N VAL A 369 -11.92 -4.46 -19.21
CA VAL A 369 -11.54 -4.45 -17.79
C VAL A 369 -11.96 -5.77 -17.15
N TRP A 370 -11.02 -6.65 -16.89
CA TRP A 370 -11.21 -7.94 -16.22
C TRP A 370 -11.16 -7.78 -14.72
N MET A 371 -12.04 -8.49 -14.00
CA MET A 371 -12.10 -8.46 -12.53
C MET A 371 -12.64 -9.76 -11.93
N PRO A 372 -12.25 -10.12 -10.70
CA PRO A 372 -12.92 -11.13 -9.91
C PRO A 372 -14.31 -10.67 -9.47
N ALA A 373 -15.32 -11.52 -9.60
CA ALA A 373 -16.68 -11.21 -9.17
C ALA A 373 -17.47 -12.46 -8.84
N ARG A 374 -18.35 -12.38 -7.86
CA ARG A 374 -19.32 -13.45 -7.58
C ARG A 374 -20.61 -13.15 -8.31
N PHE A 375 -21.01 -14.00 -9.21
CA PHE A 375 -22.26 -13.87 -9.93
C PHE A 375 -23.13 -15.14 -9.89
N ARG A 376 -22.64 -16.22 -9.27
CA ARG A 376 -23.38 -17.47 -9.01
C ARG A 376 -23.14 -17.99 -7.60
N LYS A 377 -24.00 -18.89 -7.15
CA LYS A 377 -23.83 -19.59 -5.87
C LYS A 377 -22.69 -20.61 -5.94
N ALA A 378 -21.99 -20.80 -4.85
CA ALA A 378 -20.83 -21.68 -4.79
C ALA A 378 -21.13 -23.14 -5.13
N GLU A 379 -22.31 -23.63 -4.75
CA GLU A 379 -22.81 -24.99 -5.02
C GLU A 379 -23.13 -25.23 -6.51
N ASN A 380 -23.37 -24.16 -7.26
CA ASN A 380 -23.68 -24.24 -8.71
C ASN A 380 -22.42 -24.25 -9.57
N GLN A 381 -21.32 -24.76 -9.01
CA GLN A 381 -20.06 -24.98 -9.71
C GLN A 381 -20.26 -25.82 -10.97
N PRO A 382 -19.72 -25.45 -12.16
CA PRO A 382 -19.81 -26.23 -13.37
C PRO A 382 -19.33 -27.67 -13.21
N ALA A 383 -20.00 -28.62 -13.87
CA ALA A 383 -19.65 -30.03 -13.75
C ALA A 383 -18.22 -30.35 -14.18
N PHE A 384 -17.67 -29.62 -15.15
CA PHE A 384 -16.32 -29.84 -15.61
C PHE A 384 -15.25 -29.44 -14.59
N CYS A 385 -15.59 -28.71 -13.51
CA CYS A 385 -14.71 -28.36 -12.43
C CYS A 385 -14.57 -29.45 -11.36
N LYS A 386 -15.57 -30.34 -11.28
CA LYS A 386 -15.78 -31.23 -10.13
C LYS A 386 -15.04 -32.56 -10.27
N GLU A 387 -14.98 -33.30 -9.16
CA GLU A 387 -14.47 -34.66 -9.14
C GLU A 387 -15.23 -35.56 -10.15
N GLY A 388 -14.52 -36.47 -10.80
CA GLY A 388 -15.05 -37.34 -11.85
C GLY A 388 -15.15 -36.70 -13.24
N SER A 389 -14.82 -35.41 -13.36
CA SER A 389 -14.77 -34.76 -14.68
C SER A 389 -13.61 -35.28 -15.54
N ASN A 390 -13.79 -35.21 -16.86
CA ASN A 390 -12.73 -35.50 -17.84
C ASN A 390 -11.76 -34.32 -18.04
N ASN A 391 -12.02 -33.17 -17.46
CA ASN A 391 -11.13 -32.01 -17.53
C ASN A 391 -9.76 -32.34 -16.89
N GLN A 392 -8.67 -32.05 -17.59
CA GLN A 392 -7.31 -32.39 -17.12
C GLN A 392 -6.94 -31.73 -15.80
N TYR A 393 -7.40 -30.51 -15.56
CA TYR A 393 -7.11 -29.77 -14.33
C TYR A 393 -7.97 -30.29 -13.15
N ALA A 394 -9.24 -30.65 -13.41
CA ALA A 394 -10.10 -31.26 -12.40
C ALA A 394 -9.60 -32.65 -11.98
N LYS A 395 -8.98 -33.42 -12.88
CA LYS A 395 -8.30 -34.68 -12.52
C LYS A 395 -7.13 -34.49 -11.56
N MET A 396 -6.42 -33.36 -11.67
CA MET A 396 -5.31 -33.03 -10.79
C MET A 396 -5.81 -32.41 -9.47
N GLN A 397 -6.72 -31.46 -9.58
CA GLN A 397 -7.32 -30.74 -8.44
C GLN A 397 -8.79 -30.43 -8.74
N PRO A 398 -9.74 -31.30 -8.35
CA PRO A 398 -11.16 -31.00 -8.46
C PRO A 398 -11.54 -29.84 -7.53
N ILE A 399 -12.46 -29.00 -7.98
CA ILE A 399 -13.00 -27.86 -7.24
C ILE A 399 -14.52 -27.95 -7.25
N ASP A 400 -15.09 -28.44 -6.16
CA ASP A 400 -16.54 -28.70 -6.05
C ASP A 400 -17.35 -27.44 -5.77
N LYS A 401 -16.72 -26.40 -5.19
CA LYS A 401 -17.35 -25.12 -4.88
C LYS A 401 -16.44 -23.98 -5.29
N GLY A 402 -16.96 -23.05 -6.10
CA GLY A 402 -16.30 -21.81 -6.45
C GLY A 402 -16.54 -20.72 -5.40
N TRP A 403 -15.94 -19.55 -5.62
CA TRP A 403 -16.21 -18.36 -4.82
C TRP A 403 -16.36 -17.14 -5.71
N ARG A 404 -15.28 -16.52 -6.15
CA ARG A 404 -15.29 -15.45 -7.16
C ARG A 404 -14.85 -16.04 -8.49
N GLU A 405 -15.67 -15.84 -9.49
CA GLU A 405 -15.36 -16.13 -10.87
C GLU A 405 -14.63 -14.95 -11.51
N MET A 406 -14.49 -14.94 -12.83
CA MET A 406 -14.01 -13.78 -13.58
C MET A 406 -15.16 -13.16 -14.39
N GLU A 407 -15.18 -11.85 -14.46
CA GLU A 407 -15.98 -11.11 -15.44
C GLU A 407 -15.15 -10.01 -16.07
N PHE A 408 -15.63 -9.46 -17.19
CA PHE A 408 -15.04 -8.26 -17.75
C PHE A 408 -16.10 -7.26 -18.19
N TYR A 409 -15.75 -5.98 -18.04
CA TYR A 409 -16.48 -4.84 -18.60
C TYR A 409 -15.87 -4.44 -19.94
N ASP A 410 -16.69 -4.29 -20.98
CA ASP A 410 -16.26 -3.74 -22.27
C ASP A 410 -16.71 -2.26 -22.38
N PRO A 411 -15.78 -1.29 -22.34
CA PRO A 411 -16.12 0.12 -22.42
C PRO A 411 -16.79 0.53 -23.74
N LYS A 412 -16.53 -0.19 -24.83
CA LYS A 412 -17.11 0.11 -26.17
C LYS A 412 -18.59 -0.25 -26.23
N THR A 413 -18.98 -1.37 -25.65
CA THR A 413 -20.36 -1.83 -25.62
C THR A 413 -21.09 -1.47 -24.32
N ARG A 414 -20.35 -1.06 -23.29
CA ARG A 414 -20.82 -0.78 -21.92
C ARG A 414 -21.51 -1.97 -21.28
N LYS A 415 -21.04 -3.17 -21.56
CA LYS A 415 -21.61 -4.43 -21.06
C LYS A 415 -20.61 -5.23 -20.23
N PHE A 416 -21.11 -5.92 -19.23
CA PHE A 416 -20.38 -6.94 -18.48
C PHE A 416 -20.57 -8.31 -19.15
N THR A 417 -19.53 -9.14 -19.11
CA THR A 417 -19.54 -10.52 -19.56
C THR A 417 -18.96 -11.41 -18.48
N MET A 418 -19.74 -12.40 -18.06
CA MET A 418 -19.39 -13.35 -17.00
C MET A 418 -18.67 -14.56 -17.58
N VAL A 419 -17.57 -14.97 -16.97
CA VAL A 419 -16.75 -16.12 -17.35
C VAL A 419 -16.73 -17.12 -16.19
N ASP A 420 -17.41 -18.25 -16.34
CA ASP A 420 -17.51 -19.29 -15.30
C ASP A 420 -16.17 -19.97 -15.05
N THR A 421 -15.34 -19.41 -14.16
CA THR A 421 -14.10 -20.04 -13.73
C THR A 421 -14.34 -21.05 -12.62
N CYS A 422 -13.53 -22.12 -12.59
CA CYS A 422 -13.60 -23.15 -11.56
C CYS A 422 -12.95 -22.71 -10.25
N PHE A 423 -11.87 -21.95 -10.34
CA PHE A 423 -11.03 -21.51 -9.24
C PHE A 423 -11.52 -20.17 -8.68
N ASP A 424 -11.25 -19.93 -7.39
CA ASP A 424 -11.48 -18.63 -6.77
C ASP A 424 -10.45 -17.59 -7.28
N ASN A 425 -10.86 -16.35 -7.33
CA ASN A 425 -10.01 -15.23 -7.71
C ASN A 425 -10.06 -14.14 -6.64
N HIS A 426 -8.90 -13.57 -6.30
CA HIS A 426 -8.82 -12.39 -5.46
C HIS A 426 -8.10 -11.24 -6.16
N HIS A 427 -6.92 -11.49 -6.70
CA HIS A 427 -6.23 -10.57 -7.59
C HIS A 427 -6.07 -11.16 -8.98
N VAL A 428 -6.04 -10.27 -9.98
CA VAL A 428 -5.83 -10.65 -11.38
C VAL A 428 -4.66 -9.85 -11.99
N THR A 429 -4.00 -10.45 -12.97
CA THR A 429 -2.99 -9.83 -13.81
C THR A 429 -3.06 -10.43 -15.20
N ILE A 430 -2.53 -9.75 -16.22
CA ILE A 430 -2.49 -10.26 -17.59
C ILE A 430 -1.02 -10.41 -18.02
N SER A 431 -0.67 -11.60 -18.53
CA SER A 431 0.65 -11.87 -19.08
C SER A 431 0.80 -11.36 -20.51
N ASP A 432 2.05 -11.26 -20.98
CA ASP A 432 2.35 -10.72 -22.32
C ASP A 432 1.76 -11.55 -23.48
N ASP A 433 1.36 -12.79 -23.23
CA ASP A 433 0.68 -13.65 -24.19
C ASP A 433 -0.84 -13.61 -24.11
N ASP A 434 -1.42 -12.59 -23.45
CA ASP A 434 -2.87 -12.35 -23.26
C ASP A 434 -3.59 -13.45 -22.46
N VAL A 435 -3.03 -13.81 -21.32
CA VAL A 435 -3.66 -14.72 -20.37
C VAL A 435 -3.91 -13.99 -19.05
N VAL A 436 -5.17 -13.99 -18.61
CA VAL A 436 -5.57 -13.45 -17.30
C VAL A 436 -5.24 -14.48 -16.23
N TYR A 437 -4.31 -14.18 -15.33
CA TYR A 437 -4.06 -14.99 -14.14
C TYR A 437 -4.90 -14.51 -12.97
N GLY A 438 -5.33 -15.45 -12.12
CA GLY A 438 -6.03 -15.18 -10.88
C GLY A 438 -5.42 -15.94 -9.70
N SER A 439 -5.37 -15.29 -8.54
CA SER A 439 -4.94 -15.92 -7.28
C SER A 439 -6.09 -16.65 -6.61
N GLY A 440 -6.02 -17.98 -6.54
CA GLY A 440 -7.03 -18.83 -5.92
C GLY A 440 -6.91 -18.91 -4.41
N SER A 441 -7.16 -17.80 -3.71
CA SER A 441 -6.91 -17.66 -2.28
C SER A 441 -7.65 -18.69 -1.41
N ARG A 442 -8.84 -19.12 -1.82
CA ARG A 442 -9.68 -20.12 -1.12
C ARG A 442 -9.57 -21.51 -1.69
N THR A 443 -9.26 -21.62 -2.99
CA THR A 443 -9.17 -22.91 -3.68
C THR A 443 -7.75 -23.48 -3.70
N GLY A 444 -6.76 -22.71 -3.25
CA GLY A 444 -5.38 -23.17 -3.06
C GLY A 444 -4.65 -23.44 -4.36
N ASN A 445 -4.86 -22.58 -5.37
CA ASN A 445 -4.26 -22.70 -6.71
C ASN A 445 -3.94 -21.31 -7.29
N VAL A 446 -3.33 -21.32 -8.45
CA VAL A 446 -3.32 -20.20 -9.40
C VAL A 446 -4.07 -20.67 -10.64
N GLY A 447 -5.07 -19.89 -11.05
CA GLY A 447 -5.84 -20.18 -12.24
C GLY A 447 -5.63 -19.13 -13.32
N TRP A 448 -6.14 -19.41 -14.52
CA TRP A 448 -6.05 -18.48 -15.65
C TRP A 448 -7.18 -18.64 -16.65
N VAL A 449 -7.41 -17.58 -17.43
CA VAL A 449 -8.25 -17.58 -18.63
C VAL A 449 -7.40 -17.10 -19.81
N ASP A 450 -7.31 -17.90 -20.85
CA ASP A 450 -6.71 -17.54 -22.14
C ASP A 450 -7.71 -16.69 -22.94
N ILE A 451 -7.41 -15.41 -23.09
CA ILE A 451 -8.27 -14.43 -23.75
C ILE A 451 -8.49 -14.78 -25.22
N LYS A 452 -7.48 -15.31 -25.90
CA LYS A 452 -7.57 -15.66 -27.34
C LYS A 452 -8.51 -16.85 -27.55
N VAL A 453 -8.42 -17.85 -26.67
CA VAL A 453 -9.32 -19.02 -26.70
C VAL A 453 -10.75 -18.63 -26.33
N TRP A 454 -10.91 -17.75 -25.31
CA TRP A 454 -12.22 -17.22 -24.95
C TRP A 454 -12.86 -16.46 -26.11
N ASP A 455 -12.14 -15.57 -26.75
CA ASP A 455 -12.64 -14.77 -27.85
C ASP A 455 -13.00 -15.62 -29.09
N ALA A 456 -12.29 -16.71 -29.31
CA ALA A 456 -12.56 -17.61 -30.44
C ALA A 456 -13.73 -18.56 -30.19
N THR A 457 -14.01 -18.90 -28.92
CA THR A 457 -14.95 -20.01 -28.62
C THR A 457 -16.12 -19.61 -27.73
N GLY A 458 -15.99 -18.60 -26.88
CA GLY A 458 -16.95 -18.28 -25.82
C GLY A 458 -17.13 -19.42 -24.80
N ASP A 459 -16.24 -20.40 -24.79
CA ASP A 459 -16.36 -21.64 -24.00
C ASP A 459 -15.39 -21.53 -22.78
N PRO A 460 -15.90 -21.34 -21.55
CA PRO A 460 -15.07 -21.21 -20.37
C PRO A 460 -14.28 -22.49 -20.07
N GLN A 461 -14.77 -23.67 -20.41
CA GLN A 461 -14.02 -24.91 -20.21
C GLN A 461 -12.76 -24.99 -21.05
N LYS A 462 -12.78 -24.45 -22.29
CA LYS A 462 -11.63 -24.44 -23.18
C LYS A 462 -10.66 -23.34 -22.85
N ALA A 463 -11.18 -22.20 -22.41
CA ALA A 463 -10.39 -21.00 -22.21
C ALA A 463 -9.64 -20.97 -20.87
N GLN A 464 -9.99 -21.83 -19.90
CA GLN A 464 -9.41 -21.78 -18.57
C GLN A 464 -8.55 -22.97 -18.20
N GLY A 465 -7.67 -22.74 -17.24
CA GLY A 465 -6.94 -23.79 -16.54
C GLY A 465 -6.60 -23.34 -15.10
N TRP A 466 -6.20 -24.28 -14.27
CA TRP A 466 -5.75 -24.01 -12.91
C TRP A 466 -4.77 -25.08 -12.44
N CYS A 467 -3.83 -24.69 -11.58
CA CYS A 467 -2.88 -25.60 -10.97
C CYS A 467 -2.96 -25.55 -9.45
N GLY A 468 -3.25 -26.66 -8.79
CA GLY A 468 -2.93 -26.86 -7.39
C GLY A 468 -1.42 -26.94 -7.18
N GLY A 469 -0.71 -27.29 -8.24
CA GLY A 469 0.74 -27.36 -8.28
C GLY A 469 1.34 -28.65 -7.69
N TYR A 470 2.58 -28.89 -8.02
CA TYR A 470 3.39 -29.93 -7.40
C TYR A 470 4.87 -29.55 -7.41
N PHE A 471 5.59 -30.09 -6.45
CA PHE A 471 7.04 -30.04 -6.47
C PHE A 471 7.60 -31.13 -7.34
N ASP A 472 8.36 -30.74 -8.37
CA ASP A 472 9.08 -31.67 -9.24
C ASP A 472 10.29 -32.23 -8.48
N VAL A 473 10.07 -33.33 -7.75
CA VAL A 473 11.08 -33.93 -6.85
C VAL A 473 12.16 -34.67 -7.62
N ASN A 474 11.83 -35.24 -8.78
CA ASN A 474 12.80 -35.98 -9.61
C ASN A 474 13.46 -35.11 -10.70
N GLY A 475 12.99 -33.85 -10.92
CA GLY A 475 13.58 -32.91 -11.86
C GLY A 475 13.28 -33.20 -13.33
N ASN A 476 12.22 -33.96 -13.63
CA ASN A 476 11.89 -34.37 -15.01
C ASN A 476 10.92 -33.40 -15.72
N GLY A 477 10.39 -32.39 -15.01
CA GLY A 477 9.46 -31.38 -15.55
C GLY A 477 8.06 -31.89 -15.81
N LYS A 478 7.67 -33.06 -15.28
CA LYS A 478 6.36 -33.69 -15.44
C LYS A 478 5.83 -34.13 -14.09
N TYR A 479 4.49 -34.12 -13.96
CA TYR A 479 3.85 -34.65 -12.75
C TYR A 479 3.92 -36.18 -12.72
N ASP A 480 4.62 -36.71 -11.72
CA ASP A 480 4.74 -38.12 -11.40
C ASP A 480 4.08 -38.36 -10.02
N PRO A 481 2.83 -38.88 -9.98
CA PRO A 481 2.09 -38.99 -8.71
C PRO A 481 2.72 -39.91 -7.68
N ASP A 482 3.61 -40.83 -8.06
CA ASP A 482 4.30 -41.75 -7.16
C ASP A 482 5.53 -41.10 -6.51
N VAL A 483 6.10 -40.06 -7.13
CA VAL A 483 7.35 -39.39 -6.73
C VAL A 483 7.08 -37.97 -6.24
N ASP A 484 6.36 -37.19 -7.02
CA ASP A 484 6.14 -35.77 -6.80
C ASP A 484 5.15 -35.49 -5.66
N LYS A 485 5.36 -34.35 -5.01
CA LYS A 485 4.50 -33.96 -3.89
C LYS A 485 3.60 -32.81 -4.31
N LYS A 486 2.29 -32.96 -4.08
CA LYS A 486 1.34 -31.87 -4.27
C LYS A 486 1.66 -30.71 -3.36
N VAL A 487 1.51 -29.50 -3.88
CA VAL A 487 1.63 -28.26 -3.13
C VAL A 487 0.34 -27.46 -3.27
N THR A 488 -0.07 -26.82 -2.20
CA THR A 488 -1.29 -26.00 -2.17
C THR A 488 -0.90 -24.58 -1.77
N VAL A 489 -1.15 -23.62 -2.64
CA VAL A 489 -0.87 -22.20 -2.41
C VAL A 489 -2.07 -21.51 -1.72
N PHE A 490 -2.53 -22.11 -0.63
CA PHE A 490 -3.69 -21.61 0.11
C PHE A 490 -3.43 -20.21 0.67
N GLY A 491 -4.42 -19.33 0.58
CA GLY A 491 -4.27 -17.96 1.05
C GLY A 491 -3.47 -17.06 0.10
N ALA A 492 -3.16 -17.51 -1.13
CA ALA A 492 -2.52 -16.68 -2.15
C ALA A 492 -3.22 -15.33 -2.28
N TYR A 493 -2.46 -14.23 -2.23
CA TYR A 493 -3.00 -12.88 -2.24
C TYR A 493 -2.66 -12.16 -3.55
N GLY A 494 -1.52 -11.47 -3.62
CA GLY A 494 -1.08 -10.83 -4.87
C GLY A 494 -0.75 -11.87 -5.94
N VAL A 495 -0.99 -11.52 -7.20
CA VAL A 495 -0.56 -12.32 -8.36
C VAL A 495 0.07 -11.43 -9.42
N SER A 496 1.16 -11.89 -10.02
CA SER A 496 1.80 -11.23 -11.16
C SER A 496 2.25 -12.26 -12.18
N ALA A 497 2.31 -11.86 -13.44
CA ALA A 497 2.89 -12.65 -14.52
C ALA A 497 4.30 -12.14 -14.83
N SER A 498 5.25 -13.06 -14.96
CA SER A 498 6.61 -12.72 -15.38
C SER A 498 6.64 -12.35 -16.87
N PRO A 499 7.09 -11.14 -17.24
CA PRO A 499 7.22 -10.77 -18.65
C PRO A 499 8.33 -11.56 -19.36
N LYS A 500 9.18 -12.28 -18.63
CA LYS A 500 10.29 -13.04 -19.20
C LYS A 500 9.88 -14.42 -19.72
N ASP A 501 8.94 -15.08 -19.02
CA ASP A 501 8.58 -16.49 -19.33
C ASP A 501 7.08 -16.78 -19.17
N ASN A 502 6.27 -15.76 -18.93
CA ASN A 502 4.83 -15.85 -18.69
C ASN A 502 4.44 -16.79 -17.54
N SER A 503 5.37 -17.12 -16.62
CA SER A 503 5.03 -17.86 -15.41
C SER A 503 4.21 -17.00 -14.45
N GLY A 504 3.27 -17.63 -13.73
CA GLY A 504 2.53 -16.98 -12.66
C GLY A 504 3.34 -16.93 -11.36
N TRP A 505 3.31 -15.78 -10.70
CA TRP A 505 3.88 -15.58 -9.37
C TRP A 505 2.81 -15.12 -8.39
N THR A 506 2.84 -15.64 -7.20
CA THR A 506 1.88 -15.24 -6.15
C THR A 506 2.55 -15.09 -4.79
N ALA A 507 2.03 -14.18 -3.96
CA ALA A 507 2.42 -14.03 -2.57
C ALA A 507 1.45 -14.79 -1.66
N ILE A 508 1.99 -15.50 -0.66
CA ILE A 508 1.25 -16.25 0.35
C ILE A 508 1.56 -15.60 1.71
N PRO A 509 0.67 -14.72 2.21
CA PRO A 509 0.89 -14.01 3.47
C PRO A 509 0.99 -14.95 4.68
N GLY A 510 1.80 -14.58 5.65
CA GLY A 510 1.97 -15.35 6.88
C GLY A 510 3.26 -15.03 7.62
N VAL A 511 3.55 -15.81 8.65
CA VAL A 511 4.84 -15.75 9.39
C VAL A 511 5.53 -17.11 9.26
N PRO A 512 6.60 -17.19 8.48
CA PRO A 512 7.18 -16.14 7.63
C PRO A 512 6.37 -15.81 6.36
N GLY A 513 5.51 -16.72 5.85
CA GLY A 513 4.88 -16.61 4.53
C GLY A 513 5.84 -17.01 3.41
N GLN A 514 5.37 -17.00 2.16
CA GLN A 514 6.13 -17.47 1.00
C GLN A 514 5.75 -16.68 -0.26
N ILE A 515 6.62 -16.72 -1.27
CA ILE A 515 6.22 -16.45 -2.65
C ILE A 515 6.26 -17.77 -3.44
N ALA A 516 5.37 -17.92 -4.41
CA ALA A 516 5.32 -19.12 -5.23
C ALA A 516 5.35 -18.77 -6.73
N ARG A 517 6.09 -19.58 -7.49
CA ARG A 517 6.12 -19.57 -8.96
C ARG A 517 5.37 -20.79 -9.48
N ILE A 518 4.52 -20.57 -10.46
CA ILE A 518 3.76 -21.65 -11.10
C ILE A 518 3.96 -21.58 -12.61
N ASP A 519 4.44 -22.69 -13.19
CA ASP A 519 4.46 -22.89 -14.63
C ASP A 519 3.09 -23.43 -15.08
N ARG A 520 2.32 -22.64 -15.85
CA ARG A 520 0.97 -23.04 -16.24
C ARG A 520 0.91 -24.22 -17.22
N LYS A 521 2.00 -24.52 -17.93
CA LYS A 521 2.04 -25.61 -18.90
C LYS A 521 2.23 -26.96 -18.25
N THR A 522 3.07 -26.99 -17.19
CA THR A 522 3.44 -28.21 -16.49
C THR A 522 2.80 -28.33 -15.12
N CYS A 523 2.29 -27.24 -14.54
CA CYS A 523 1.88 -27.10 -13.13
C CYS A 523 3.01 -27.31 -12.12
N VAL A 524 4.27 -27.34 -12.54
CA VAL A 524 5.43 -27.32 -11.64
C VAL A 524 5.37 -26.03 -10.80
N THR A 525 5.46 -26.20 -9.49
CA THR A 525 5.40 -25.11 -8.53
C THR A 525 6.67 -25.07 -7.70
N GLU A 526 7.18 -23.87 -7.52
CA GLU A 526 8.32 -23.56 -6.66
C GLU A 526 7.84 -22.62 -5.57
N VAL A 527 8.25 -22.83 -4.33
CA VAL A 527 7.97 -21.93 -3.21
C VAL A 527 9.26 -21.39 -2.62
N TYR A 528 9.23 -20.13 -2.18
CA TYR A 528 10.41 -19.47 -1.62
C TYR A 528 10.01 -18.68 -0.39
N GLU A 529 10.66 -18.97 0.71
CA GLU A 529 10.46 -18.33 2.01
C GLU A 529 11.44 -17.18 2.16
N PRO A 530 11.01 -16.00 2.63
CA PRO A 530 11.93 -14.93 2.95
C PRO A 530 12.82 -15.34 4.14
N PRO A 531 14.02 -14.74 4.27
CA PRO A 531 14.95 -15.06 5.37
C PRO A 531 14.33 -14.84 6.75
N PHE A 532 13.95 -15.93 7.43
CA PHE A 532 13.27 -15.88 8.72
C PHE A 532 13.84 -16.94 9.67
N ASN A 533 14.84 -16.53 10.49
CA ASN A 533 15.46 -17.31 11.56
C ASN A 533 15.69 -18.80 11.25
N SER A 534 15.93 -19.09 9.99
CA SER A 534 16.25 -20.43 9.51
C SER A 534 17.73 -20.77 9.69
N SER A 535 18.10 -22.03 9.47
CA SER A 535 19.52 -22.45 9.44
C SER A 535 20.32 -21.70 8.38
N TYR A 536 19.67 -21.25 7.30
CA TYR A 536 20.27 -20.48 6.20
C TYR A 536 20.33 -18.97 6.47
N ALA A 537 19.49 -18.44 7.40
CA ALA A 537 19.38 -17.03 7.69
C ALA A 537 19.17 -16.77 9.19
N PRO A 538 20.13 -17.17 10.05
CA PRO A 538 19.98 -17.03 11.49
C PRO A 538 19.88 -15.54 11.89
N GLY A 539 18.93 -15.24 12.78
CA GLY A 539 18.71 -13.88 13.29
C GLY A 539 18.06 -12.89 12.31
N LYS A 540 17.66 -13.34 11.11
CA LYS A 540 16.82 -12.56 10.19
C LYS A 540 15.36 -12.80 10.50
N PHE A 541 14.52 -11.75 10.34
CA PHE A 541 13.09 -11.82 10.64
C PHE A 541 12.30 -11.06 9.58
N SER A 542 12.51 -11.41 8.30
CA SER A 542 11.75 -10.87 7.16
C SER A 542 10.54 -11.76 6.90
N PHE A 543 9.31 -11.18 6.92
CA PHE A 543 8.08 -11.98 6.89
C PHE A 543 6.88 -11.21 6.34
N GLY A 544 5.84 -11.95 5.99
CA GLY A 544 4.55 -11.41 5.60
C GLY A 544 4.50 -10.92 4.16
N PRO A 545 4.98 -11.67 3.13
CA PRO A 545 4.82 -11.29 1.74
C PRO A 545 3.33 -11.14 1.42
N ARG A 546 2.96 -10.04 0.73
CA ARG A 546 1.56 -9.75 0.42
C ARG A 546 1.37 -9.28 -1.01
N GLY A 547 1.85 -8.10 -1.37
CA GLY A 547 1.92 -7.66 -2.76
C GLY A 547 3.05 -8.39 -3.49
N ILE A 548 2.92 -8.59 -4.80
CA ILE A 548 3.95 -9.19 -5.65
C ILE A 548 3.90 -8.59 -7.04
N ASP A 549 5.05 -8.34 -7.62
CA ASP A 549 5.18 -7.94 -9.01
C ASP A 549 6.51 -8.42 -9.60
N VAL A 550 6.60 -8.52 -10.91
CA VAL A 550 7.80 -8.97 -11.61
C VAL A 550 8.24 -7.90 -12.59
N ASP A 551 9.50 -7.48 -12.53
CA ASP A 551 10.06 -6.50 -13.46
C ASP A 551 10.40 -7.10 -14.84
N THR A 552 10.78 -6.24 -15.78
CA THR A 552 11.08 -6.67 -17.15
C THR A 552 12.33 -7.58 -17.26
N THR A 553 13.15 -7.63 -16.22
CA THR A 553 14.34 -8.50 -16.15
C THR A 553 14.05 -9.86 -15.53
N GLY A 554 12.86 -10.02 -14.94
CA GLY A 554 12.41 -11.24 -14.26
C GLY A 554 12.74 -11.27 -12.76
N ILE A 555 13.17 -10.15 -12.19
CA ILE A 555 13.28 -10.02 -10.73
C ILE A 555 11.88 -9.86 -10.15
N VAL A 556 11.61 -10.65 -9.12
CA VAL A 556 10.35 -10.60 -8.38
C VAL A 556 10.48 -9.59 -7.24
N TRP A 557 9.54 -8.68 -7.16
CA TRP A 557 9.42 -7.70 -6.09
C TRP A 557 8.20 -8.03 -5.23
N THR A 558 8.37 -8.03 -3.91
CA THR A 558 7.26 -8.27 -2.97
C THR A 558 7.34 -7.35 -1.77
N ALA A 559 6.19 -6.84 -1.36
CA ALA A 559 6.05 -6.14 -0.09
C ALA A 559 5.98 -7.17 1.04
N LEU A 560 6.94 -7.14 1.95
CA LEU A 560 6.92 -7.91 3.19
C LEU A 560 6.15 -7.10 4.25
N ALA A 561 4.83 -7.19 4.19
CA ALA A 561 3.91 -6.36 4.98
C ALA A 561 4.11 -6.52 6.49
N GLY A 562 4.54 -7.70 6.94
CA GLY A 562 4.81 -7.97 8.35
C GLY A 562 6.05 -7.26 8.88
N SER A 563 7.17 -7.38 8.18
CA SER A 563 8.46 -6.77 8.58
C SER A 563 8.66 -5.36 8.05
N SER A 564 7.73 -4.82 7.23
CA SER A 564 7.83 -3.48 6.59
C SER A 564 9.09 -3.33 5.75
N GLU A 565 9.25 -4.23 4.79
CA GLU A 565 10.35 -4.22 3.84
C GLU A 565 9.81 -4.35 2.41
N MET A 566 10.44 -3.70 1.46
CA MET A 566 10.40 -4.14 0.08
C MET A 566 11.48 -5.21 -0.10
N ALA A 567 11.15 -6.31 -0.75
CA ALA A 567 12.10 -7.36 -1.05
C ALA A 567 12.19 -7.62 -2.56
N SER A 568 13.40 -7.83 -3.06
CA SER A 568 13.61 -8.42 -4.39
C SER A 568 14.05 -9.88 -4.27
N PHE A 569 13.58 -10.70 -5.21
CA PHE A 569 13.98 -12.10 -5.32
C PHE A 569 14.44 -12.42 -6.74
N ASP A 570 15.69 -12.82 -6.88
CA ASP A 570 16.32 -13.21 -8.12
C ASP A 570 16.47 -14.74 -8.18
N ARG A 571 15.51 -15.38 -8.85
CA ARG A 571 15.50 -16.84 -9.04
C ARG A 571 16.74 -17.37 -9.77
N THR A 572 17.44 -16.54 -10.55
CA THR A 572 18.63 -16.99 -11.28
C THR A 572 19.78 -17.34 -10.36
N LYS A 573 19.82 -16.77 -9.16
CA LYS A 573 20.83 -17.05 -8.14
C LYS A 573 20.61 -18.38 -7.42
N CYS A 574 19.42 -18.98 -7.50
CA CYS A 574 19.11 -20.24 -6.82
C CYS A 574 19.94 -21.38 -7.39
N LYS A 575 20.66 -22.06 -6.50
CA LYS A 575 21.50 -23.23 -6.84
C LYS A 575 20.67 -24.49 -6.98
N ILE A 576 19.63 -24.62 -6.20
CA ILE A 576 18.70 -25.76 -6.16
C ILE A 576 17.34 -25.27 -6.66
N LYS A 577 16.75 -25.96 -7.63
CA LYS A 577 15.44 -25.62 -8.24
C LYS A 577 14.50 -26.82 -8.35
N THR A 578 14.99 -28.01 -8.05
CA THR A 578 14.25 -29.28 -8.08
C THR A 578 14.72 -30.17 -6.95
N GLY A 579 14.03 -31.26 -6.71
CA GLY A 579 14.37 -32.21 -5.68
C GLY A 579 13.71 -31.96 -4.33
N PRO A 580 13.91 -32.86 -3.34
CA PRO A 580 13.25 -32.78 -2.04
C PRO A 580 13.54 -31.49 -1.24
N ALA A 581 14.69 -30.85 -1.50
CA ALA A 581 15.14 -29.66 -0.77
C ALA A 581 14.30 -28.40 -1.09
N ILE A 582 13.49 -28.41 -2.17
CA ILE A 582 12.66 -27.24 -2.50
C ILE A 582 11.35 -27.15 -1.70
N MET A 583 10.98 -28.21 -0.98
CA MET A 583 9.64 -28.33 -0.36
C MET A 583 9.43 -27.44 0.85
N ASP A 584 10.48 -27.02 1.54
CA ASP A 584 10.40 -26.11 2.69
C ASP A 584 10.45 -24.62 2.30
N GLY A 585 10.79 -24.32 1.06
CA GLY A 585 10.94 -22.95 0.57
C GLY A 585 12.24 -22.24 0.98
N GLN A 586 13.11 -22.88 1.77
CA GLN A 586 14.33 -22.27 2.32
C GLN A 586 15.59 -22.51 1.47
N HIS A 587 15.44 -23.13 0.32
CA HIS A 587 16.54 -23.59 -0.53
C HIS A 587 17.26 -22.50 -1.33
N CYS A 588 16.81 -21.24 -1.30
CA CYS A 588 17.40 -20.14 -2.07
C CYS A 588 17.49 -18.82 -1.28
N PRO A 589 18.19 -18.77 -0.15
CA PRO A 589 18.36 -17.52 0.60
C PRO A 589 19.17 -16.47 -0.16
N GLU A 590 20.06 -16.89 -1.07
CA GLU A 590 20.88 -16.02 -1.90
C GLU A 590 20.10 -15.24 -2.98
N GLY A 591 18.88 -15.65 -3.27
CA GLY A 591 17.97 -14.93 -4.17
C GLY A 591 17.42 -13.64 -3.59
N TRP A 592 17.38 -13.52 -2.28
CA TRP A 592 16.70 -12.41 -1.59
C TRP A 592 17.59 -11.20 -1.34
N THR A 593 17.02 -10.00 -1.51
CA THR A 593 17.59 -8.74 -1.02
C THR A 593 16.48 -7.91 -0.37
N MET A 594 16.74 -7.44 0.86
CA MET A 594 15.78 -6.71 1.68
C MET A 594 16.07 -5.22 1.72
N TYR A 595 15.03 -4.39 1.64
CA TYR A 595 15.10 -2.93 1.69
C TYR A 595 14.08 -2.44 2.74
N PRO A 596 14.53 -2.21 3.99
CA PRO A 596 13.66 -1.67 5.05
C PRO A 596 13.07 -0.32 4.64
N THR A 597 11.78 -0.14 4.88
CA THR A 597 11.08 1.11 4.55
C THR A 597 11.34 2.19 5.59
N PRO A 598 11.28 3.47 5.18
CA PRO A 598 11.41 4.58 6.12
C PRO A 598 10.18 4.68 7.04
N GLY A 599 10.32 5.39 8.15
CA GLY A 599 9.22 5.66 9.07
C GLY A 599 9.56 5.32 10.53
N PRO A 600 8.62 5.55 11.44
CA PRO A 600 8.80 5.21 12.84
C PRO A 600 8.81 3.69 13.04
N LYS A 601 9.41 3.24 14.13
CA LYS A 601 9.39 1.84 14.56
C LYS A 601 8.47 1.67 15.76
N PHE A 602 7.91 0.49 15.95
CA PHE A 602 7.23 0.16 17.19
C PHE A 602 8.18 0.33 18.36
N ARG A 603 7.65 0.82 19.47
CA ARG A 603 8.43 1.08 20.68
C ARG A 603 9.22 -0.16 21.11
N ASP A 604 10.48 0.05 21.42
CA ASP A 604 11.42 -0.98 21.88
C ASP A 604 11.64 -2.15 20.88
N THR A 605 11.42 -1.90 19.59
CA THR A 605 11.66 -2.85 18.52
C THR A 605 12.46 -2.23 17.37
N ASP A 606 12.97 -3.09 16.47
CA ASP A 606 13.57 -2.66 15.20
C ASP A 606 12.58 -2.71 14.02
N ILE A 607 11.31 -3.05 14.28
CA ILE A 607 10.30 -3.28 13.25
C ILE A 607 9.61 -1.95 12.93
N PRO A 608 9.68 -1.47 11.66
CA PRO A 608 8.91 -0.31 11.23
C PRO A 608 7.41 -0.55 11.38
N VAL A 609 6.67 0.52 11.69
CA VAL A 609 5.23 0.44 11.95
C VAL A 609 4.43 0.24 10.68
N ASP A 610 4.81 0.91 9.60
CA ASP A 610 3.98 1.04 8.42
C ASP A 610 3.59 -0.30 7.80
N TYR A 611 2.36 -0.40 7.30
CA TYR A 611 1.82 -1.59 6.68
C TYR A 611 1.84 -1.46 5.16
N HIS A 612 2.55 -2.36 4.49
CA HIS A 612 2.68 -2.39 3.03
C HIS A 612 1.69 -3.38 2.44
N TYR A 613 0.53 -2.86 2.10
CA TYR A 613 -0.58 -3.69 1.62
C TYR A 613 -0.28 -4.29 0.24
N TYR A 614 0.28 -3.49 -0.66
CA TYR A 614 0.51 -3.83 -2.06
C TYR A 614 1.86 -3.31 -2.56
N ASN A 615 2.32 -3.82 -3.70
CA ASN A 615 3.45 -3.26 -4.44
C ASN A 615 3.23 -3.36 -5.95
N TRP A 616 3.92 -2.54 -6.67
CA TRP A 616 3.89 -2.44 -8.11
C TRP A 616 5.27 -2.05 -8.63
N VAL A 617 5.60 -2.43 -9.87
CA VAL A 617 6.86 -2.07 -10.51
C VAL A 617 6.58 -1.12 -11.67
N ASP A 618 7.18 0.06 -11.64
CA ASP A 618 7.15 1.04 -12.73
C ASP A 618 8.07 0.57 -13.86
N ARG A 619 7.55 -0.30 -14.71
CA ARG A 619 8.31 -0.88 -15.82
C ARG A 619 8.72 0.15 -16.87
N TYR A 620 7.99 1.25 -16.99
CA TYR A 620 8.06 2.19 -18.11
C TYR A 620 8.35 3.63 -17.70
N ASP A 621 8.95 3.82 -16.52
CA ASP A 621 9.36 5.15 -16.05
C ASP A 621 8.20 6.17 -16.01
N THR A 622 7.05 5.76 -15.53
CA THR A 622 5.86 6.64 -15.41
C THR A 622 6.03 7.75 -14.38
N LEU A 623 6.96 7.61 -13.44
CA LEU A 623 7.34 8.63 -12.46
C LEU A 623 8.55 9.48 -12.84
N GLY A 624 9.35 9.07 -13.82
CA GLY A 624 10.62 9.72 -14.13
C GLY A 624 11.76 9.34 -13.19
N LEU A 625 11.66 8.19 -12.50
CA LEU A 625 12.68 7.68 -11.58
C LEU A 625 13.51 6.52 -12.17
N GLY A 626 13.21 6.13 -13.39
CA GLY A 626 13.83 5.04 -14.13
C GLY A 626 12.92 3.82 -14.31
N ASN A 627 13.20 3.05 -15.36
CA ASN A 627 12.47 1.80 -15.64
C ASN A 627 12.69 0.79 -14.51
N ASN A 628 11.66 -0.02 -14.26
CA ASN A 628 11.65 -1.04 -13.22
C ASN A 628 11.83 -0.48 -11.79
N THR A 629 11.41 0.76 -11.55
CA THR A 629 11.36 1.30 -10.18
C THR A 629 10.28 0.58 -9.36
N PRO A 630 10.63 -0.14 -8.28
CA PRO A 630 9.64 -0.78 -7.43
C PRO A 630 8.99 0.22 -6.48
N LEU A 631 7.69 0.13 -6.36
CA LEU A 631 6.88 0.94 -5.46
C LEU A 631 6.14 0.05 -4.47
N THR A 632 5.96 0.54 -3.24
CA THR A 632 5.01 -0.01 -2.28
C THR A 632 4.20 1.11 -1.65
N ASN A 633 3.03 0.77 -1.13
CA ASN A 633 2.24 1.71 -0.36
C ASN A 633 2.70 1.75 1.10
N GLY A 634 2.35 2.84 1.78
CA GLY A 634 2.36 2.96 3.22
C GLY A 634 0.96 3.31 3.71
N THR A 635 0.24 2.33 4.26
CA THR A 635 -1.14 2.54 4.74
C THR A 635 -1.17 3.49 5.93
N GLY A 636 -0.27 3.30 6.90
CA GLY A 636 -0.16 4.15 8.07
C GLY A 636 0.51 5.50 7.80
N SER A 637 1.37 5.57 6.79
CA SER A 637 2.12 6.78 6.41
C SER A 637 1.43 7.65 5.36
N ASP A 638 0.25 7.25 4.82
CA ASP A 638 -0.46 7.94 3.73
C ASP A 638 0.40 8.15 2.48
N SER A 639 1.25 7.20 2.12
CA SER A 639 2.24 7.42 1.09
C SER A 639 2.35 6.29 0.08
N LEU A 640 2.86 6.63 -1.11
CA LEU A 640 3.55 5.67 -1.97
C LEU A 640 5.06 5.85 -1.79
N LEU A 641 5.77 4.73 -1.69
CA LEU A 641 7.20 4.66 -1.47
C LEU A 641 7.89 4.11 -2.72
N ALA A 642 8.58 4.95 -3.48
CA ALA A 642 9.35 4.53 -4.64
C ALA A 642 10.81 4.24 -4.24
N LEU A 643 11.26 3.00 -4.43
CA LEU A 643 12.59 2.55 -4.05
C LEU A 643 13.59 2.76 -5.20
N ASN A 644 14.75 3.32 -4.89
CA ASN A 644 15.94 3.20 -5.72
C ASN A 644 16.76 1.99 -5.25
N PRO A 645 16.74 0.84 -5.96
CA PRO A 645 17.42 -0.37 -5.51
C PRO A 645 18.95 -0.22 -5.42
N GLY A 646 19.53 0.66 -6.25
CA GLY A 646 20.98 0.90 -6.27
C GLY A 646 21.50 1.60 -5.02
N THR A 647 20.65 2.39 -4.36
CA THR A 647 21.02 3.14 -3.14
C THR A 647 20.30 2.66 -1.89
N GLY A 648 19.25 1.85 -2.04
CA GLY A 648 18.34 1.45 -0.95
C GLY A 648 17.51 2.60 -0.38
N LYS A 649 17.45 3.77 -1.05
CA LYS A 649 16.71 4.94 -0.60
C LYS A 649 15.33 5.00 -1.26
N TYR A 650 14.38 5.57 -0.53
CA TYR A 650 13.01 5.78 -0.98
C TYR A 650 12.71 7.25 -1.26
N VAL A 651 11.83 7.50 -2.20
CA VAL A 651 11.10 8.74 -2.37
C VAL A 651 9.72 8.55 -1.77
N THR A 652 9.38 9.34 -0.76
CA THR A 652 8.09 9.26 -0.06
C THR A 652 7.10 10.24 -0.68
N MET A 653 6.12 9.73 -1.41
CA MET A 653 5.07 10.52 -2.04
C MET A 653 3.83 10.50 -1.15
N ARG A 654 3.65 11.50 -0.32
CA ARG A 654 2.64 11.53 0.75
C ARG A 654 1.41 12.34 0.39
N VAL A 655 0.23 11.77 0.62
CA VAL A 655 -1.03 12.51 0.73
C VAL A 655 -1.10 13.09 2.15
N PRO A 656 -1.20 14.42 2.34
CA PRO A 656 -1.12 15.00 3.67
C PRO A 656 -2.33 14.62 4.55
N TYR A 657 -2.06 13.92 5.66
CA TYR A 657 -3.06 13.50 6.63
C TYR A 657 -3.85 14.71 7.19
N PRO A 658 -5.14 14.66 7.40
CA PRO A 658 -6.07 13.55 7.17
C PRO A 658 -6.95 13.77 5.91
N MET A 659 -6.42 13.44 4.73
CA MET A 659 -7.14 13.55 3.47
C MET A 659 -7.59 12.19 2.89
N GLY A 660 -7.64 11.18 3.69
CA GLY A 660 -7.80 9.78 3.32
C GLY A 660 -6.48 9.04 3.33
N PHE A 661 -6.53 7.75 3.26
CA PHE A 661 -5.36 6.89 3.26
C PHE A 661 -5.42 5.88 2.11
N TYR A 662 -4.26 5.35 1.76
CA TYR A 662 -4.13 4.32 0.73
C TYR A 662 -5.02 3.11 1.06
N GLN A 663 -5.78 2.68 0.09
CA GLN A 663 -6.62 1.51 0.24
C GLN A 663 -5.92 0.26 -0.29
N ARG A 664 -5.89 0.00 -1.61
CA ARG A 664 -5.37 -1.29 -2.04
C ARG A 664 -4.60 -1.32 -3.34
N GLY A 665 -5.00 -0.60 -4.36
CA GLY A 665 -4.42 -0.65 -5.69
C GLY A 665 -3.39 0.44 -5.94
N MET A 666 -2.50 0.23 -6.91
CA MET A 666 -1.71 1.27 -7.55
C MET A 666 -1.37 0.85 -8.97
N ASP A 667 -1.37 1.80 -9.90
CA ASP A 667 -1.12 1.59 -11.31
C ASP A 667 -0.51 2.83 -11.97
N GLY A 668 0.25 2.67 -13.04
CA GLY A 668 0.94 3.75 -13.71
C GLY A 668 0.54 3.91 -15.18
N ARG A 669 0.23 5.15 -15.60
CA ARG A 669 -0.23 5.46 -16.95
C ARG A 669 0.57 6.59 -17.61
N ILE A 670 0.73 6.48 -18.92
CA ILE A 670 1.30 7.51 -19.80
C ILE A 670 0.20 8.00 -20.73
N ASP A 671 -0.32 9.20 -20.46
CA ASP A 671 -1.34 9.86 -21.26
C ASP A 671 -0.74 10.53 -22.51
N ASP A 672 0.41 11.17 -22.37
CA ASP A 672 1.17 11.77 -23.48
C ASP A 672 2.69 11.75 -23.17
N PRO A 673 3.47 10.91 -23.86
CA PRO A 673 4.91 10.82 -23.63
C PRO A 673 5.67 12.12 -24.03
N LYS A 674 5.06 13.01 -24.83
CA LYS A 674 5.70 14.25 -25.30
C LYS A 674 5.64 15.37 -24.28
N THR A 675 4.70 15.33 -23.34
CA THR A 675 4.51 16.39 -22.33
C THR A 675 5.33 16.15 -21.05
N GLY A 676 6.23 15.17 -21.08
CA GLY A 676 7.11 14.87 -19.96
C GLY A 676 6.34 14.41 -18.72
N TRP A 677 6.67 14.98 -17.55
CA TRP A 677 6.06 14.62 -16.26
C TRP A 677 4.54 14.84 -16.22
N LYS A 678 4.01 15.82 -16.98
CA LYS A 678 2.57 16.10 -17.02
C LYS A 678 1.75 14.98 -17.65
N GLY A 679 2.27 14.38 -18.70
CA GLY A 679 1.61 13.31 -19.44
C GLY A 679 1.74 11.93 -18.81
N ARG A 680 2.17 11.81 -17.57
CA ARG A 680 2.36 10.52 -16.90
C ARG A 680 2.14 10.61 -15.38
N GLY A 681 1.92 9.49 -14.73
CA GLY A 681 1.78 9.43 -13.29
C GLY A 681 1.37 8.04 -12.80
N ILE A 682 1.56 7.83 -11.51
CA ILE A 682 1.02 6.68 -10.78
C ILE A 682 -0.31 7.09 -10.16
N TYR A 683 -1.25 6.17 -10.14
CA TYR A 683 -2.55 6.35 -9.51
C TYR A 683 -2.70 5.36 -8.36
N ALA A 684 -3.46 5.75 -7.34
CA ALA A 684 -3.82 4.88 -6.23
C ALA A 684 -5.16 5.33 -5.64
N ASP A 685 -5.93 4.41 -5.07
CA ASP A 685 -7.15 4.77 -4.36
C ASP A 685 -6.87 5.11 -2.90
N TYR A 686 -7.50 6.19 -2.44
CA TYR A 686 -7.41 6.72 -1.09
C TYR A 686 -8.80 6.99 -0.55
N GLY A 687 -9.05 6.67 0.70
CA GLY A 687 -10.35 6.93 1.27
C GLY A 687 -10.45 6.75 2.78
N PRO A 688 -11.57 7.23 3.37
CA PRO A 688 -11.93 6.93 4.74
C PRO A 688 -12.50 5.50 4.78
N ASN A 689 -11.66 4.52 4.93
CA ASN A 689 -11.97 3.14 4.63
C ASN A 689 -13.12 2.56 5.46
N ALA A 690 -13.15 2.74 6.77
CA ALA A 690 -14.24 2.26 7.59
C ALA A 690 -15.26 3.39 7.82
N ALA A 691 -16.44 3.26 7.26
CA ALA A 691 -17.46 4.31 7.29
C ALA A 691 -17.86 4.78 8.69
N TRP A 692 -17.68 3.96 9.71
CA TRP A 692 -17.91 4.33 11.11
C TRP A 692 -16.70 4.98 11.80
N HIS A 693 -15.58 5.09 11.10
CA HIS A 693 -14.34 5.70 11.57
C HIS A 693 -13.87 6.81 10.64
N ILE A 694 -14.80 7.58 10.10
CA ILE A 694 -14.48 8.67 9.16
C ILE A 694 -13.95 9.87 9.93
N GLU A 695 -12.69 10.18 9.76
CA GLU A 695 -12.00 11.27 10.44
C GLU A 695 -11.33 12.21 9.45
N PRO A 696 -11.33 13.51 9.74
CA PRO A 696 -12.17 14.29 10.66
C PRO A 696 -13.49 14.73 10.04
N VAL A 697 -13.77 14.31 8.81
CA VAL A 697 -14.79 14.86 7.91
C VAL A 697 -16.17 14.25 8.11
N GLY A 698 -16.29 13.20 8.90
CA GLY A 698 -17.58 12.59 9.28
C GLY A 698 -18.21 11.76 8.17
N LYS A 699 -19.50 11.47 8.29
CA LYS A 699 -20.29 10.55 7.47
C LYS A 699 -20.47 10.95 5.99
N THR A 700 -20.00 12.10 5.57
CA THR A 700 -20.10 12.60 4.18
C THR A 700 -18.82 12.44 3.38
N ALA A 701 -17.74 11.97 4.00
CA ALA A 701 -16.47 11.73 3.33
C ALA A 701 -16.61 10.66 2.24
N ARG A 702 -15.91 10.86 1.13
CA ARG A 702 -15.88 9.92 0.02
C ARG A 702 -14.46 9.48 -0.26
N SER A 703 -14.32 8.32 -0.85
CA SER A 703 -13.05 7.86 -1.40
C SER A 703 -12.57 8.76 -2.54
N ASN A 704 -11.27 8.75 -2.77
CA ASN A 704 -10.61 9.50 -3.84
C ASN A 704 -9.74 8.56 -4.66
N ILE A 705 -9.60 8.83 -5.96
CA ILE A 705 -8.48 8.35 -6.72
C ILE A 705 -7.43 9.47 -6.81
N VAL A 706 -6.19 9.15 -6.55
CA VAL A 706 -5.07 10.11 -6.48
C VAL A 706 -4.07 9.83 -7.57
N LYS A 707 -3.72 10.85 -8.36
CA LYS A 707 -2.60 10.84 -9.30
C LYS A 707 -1.37 11.42 -8.64
N PHE A 708 -0.28 10.67 -8.65
CA PHE A 708 1.04 11.07 -8.18
C PHE A 708 1.95 11.37 -9.36
N GLN A 709 2.59 12.52 -9.35
CA GLN A 709 3.52 12.96 -10.37
C GLN A 709 4.77 13.57 -9.71
N ILE A 710 5.92 13.43 -10.36
CA ILE A 710 7.17 14.07 -9.94
C ILE A 710 7.60 15.02 -11.06
N ARG A 711 7.63 16.31 -10.77
CA ARG A 711 8.11 17.35 -11.69
C ARG A 711 9.61 17.60 -11.52
N PRO A 712 10.31 18.21 -12.49
CA PRO A 712 11.77 18.38 -12.40
C PRO A 712 12.24 19.30 -11.28
N ASP A 713 11.43 20.29 -10.88
CA ASP A 713 11.68 21.18 -9.76
C ASP A 713 10.36 21.64 -9.12
N PRO A 714 10.37 22.18 -7.86
CA PRO A 714 9.14 22.54 -7.15
C PRO A 714 8.28 23.64 -7.81
N LEU A 715 8.77 24.33 -8.81
CA LEU A 715 8.08 25.41 -9.51
C LEU A 715 7.84 25.11 -10.99
N ALA A 716 8.21 23.93 -11.47
CA ALA A 716 7.98 23.53 -12.86
C ALA A 716 6.47 23.55 -13.18
N LYS A 717 6.19 24.17 -14.33
CA LYS A 717 4.85 24.36 -14.87
C LYS A 717 4.41 23.18 -15.72
#